data_aa73c74d792a66730f75088f31d2dc83
#
_entry.id   aa73c74d792a66730f75088f31d2dc83
#
_cell.length_a   1.000
_cell.length_b   1.000
_cell.length_c   1.000
_cell.angle_alpha   90.00
_cell.angle_beta   90.00
_cell.angle_gamma   90.00
#
_symmetry.space_group_name_H-M   'P 1'
#
loop_
_entity.id
_entity.type
_entity.pdbx_description
1 polymer ?
#
loop_
_entity_poly.entity_id
_entity_poly.type
_entity_poly.pdbx_seq_one_letter_code
_entity_poly.pdbx_strand_id
1 'polypeptide(L)'
;MRKWHFLLALLCCLAFCGLAQGTEEAAELTADCTLSLGNQKNPKGLTDRKFTSYTESKAAKNPALTITSDTPIHGLYLCFQKKPESYEIQAKRGGSWETVCEGSEFVHAFHTLEGETEIRVVALGDKKQTMGFNEVYVFGEGQLPAWVQQWQETPDKSDILFVVAHPEEELLYLGGAIPYYARELQRTVAVACMSYANTTRRSELLNGLWSMGYRYYPIIGDFKTAKAKGVKAAYKTIDSRKGEEVLVSWLADAVARTRPEVLVGPDENGEGNNGQRMMLADACRKVFDAAADRWQIKKLYLHLLGGEEEQVVFDWYKPMEKLGGRTGMGLAYYAYLFHKTQDDQGRSVYQEGLTYANNRFGLAESLVGEDLLHEDFLENIPLEDLTAAKEETEAPAWSYLDIPELPALNAKGYLDEGEFIWSDDARGHYVFIDTGVKLVIQRKFDGSLPLTWFETEIWCDLEAGERMKNLEYTPEKAVGKKSRVDAAKNAIANKLVFACNMDYYTYRVGSKNGHPVGVEIRDKEIYFDDRYDYLETKFFPNLDTLAFYEDGSVDVHASMELSGQEYLDRGAYMVFSFGPYLIREGKLSDWVQDPTKSRAKNPRHAFGMIEPGHYVDIMCEGRLGSRSEGVTMPQLALLCQQAGCTEACDMDGGQTAVVIFMGKQLNKIGKYDGKTAARETCEVMGIGISDQVGSWEIQ
;
A
#
# COMPACT_ATOMS: atom_id res chain seq x y z
N MET A 1 -24.11 -38.44 -29.38
CA MET A 1 -23.23 -38.51 -28.20
C MET A 1 -22.36 -37.25 -28.11
N ARG A 2 -22.94 -36.03 -28.05
CA ARG A 2 -22.23 -34.78 -27.98
C ARG A 2 -22.96 -33.71 -27.12
N LYS A 3 -23.85 -34.14 -26.20
CA LYS A 3 -24.64 -33.26 -25.31
C LYS A 3 -24.47 -33.53 -23.81
N TRP A 4 -23.58 -34.42 -23.41
CA TRP A 4 -23.39 -34.75 -21.99
C TRP A 4 -22.07 -34.20 -21.36
N HIS A 5 -21.16 -33.62 -22.15
CA HIS A 5 -19.92 -33.04 -21.63
C HIS A 5 -20.08 -31.57 -21.21
N PHE A 6 -21.16 -30.89 -21.63
CA PHE A 6 -21.44 -29.51 -21.24
C PHE A 6 -22.15 -29.37 -19.87
N LEU A 7 -22.72 -30.46 -19.35
CA LEU A 7 -23.39 -30.43 -18.04
C LEU A 7 -22.45 -30.76 -16.88
N LEU A 8 -21.29 -31.40 -17.13
CA LEU A 8 -20.31 -31.67 -16.08
C LEU A 8 -19.40 -30.45 -15.80
N ALA A 9 -19.12 -29.62 -16.78
CA ALA A 9 -18.37 -28.38 -16.59
C ALA A 9 -19.16 -27.31 -15.81
N LEU A 10 -20.51 -27.31 -15.95
CA LEU A 10 -21.38 -26.36 -15.21
C LEU A 10 -21.65 -26.81 -13.77
N LEU A 11 -21.46 -28.08 -13.43
CA LEU A 11 -21.61 -28.58 -12.04
C LEU A 11 -20.33 -28.44 -11.21
N CYS A 12 -19.17 -28.31 -11.84
CA CYS A 12 -17.92 -27.99 -11.11
C CYS A 12 -17.82 -26.51 -10.71
N CYS A 13 -18.50 -25.60 -11.41
CA CYS A 13 -18.55 -24.19 -11.01
C CYS A 13 -19.55 -23.85 -9.90
N LEU A 14 -20.45 -24.78 -9.54
CA LEU A 14 -21.45 -24.56 -8.47
C LEU A 14 -21.13 -25.30 -7.15
N ALA A 15 -20.03 -26.05 -7.08
CA ALA A 15 -19.61 -26.75 -5.86
C ALA A 15 -18.59 -25.97 -5.02
N PHE A 16 -18.23 -24.72 -5.39
CA PHE A 16 -17.32 -23.89 -4.62
C PHE A 16 -18.01 -22.82 -3.74
N CYS A 17 -19.31 -22.88 -3.57
CA CYS A 17 -20.02 -22.11 -2.55
C CYS A 17 -20.41 -22.98 -1.38
N GLY A 18 -19.48 -23.22 -0.43
CA GLY A 18 -19.87 -23.95 0.78
C GLY A 18 -18.76 -24.58 1.59
N LEU A 19 -17.55 -24.06 1.56
CA LEU A 19 -16.61 -24.25 2.66
C LEU A 19 -16.61 -22.94 3.46
N ALA A 20 -16.94 -23.02 4.74
CA ALA A 20 -16.68 -21.95 5.68
C ALA A 20 -15.17 -21.67 5.59
N GLN A 21 -14.79 -20.61 4.83
CA GLN A 21 -13.44 -20.11 4.82
C GLN A 21 -13.15 -19.67 6.25
N GLY A 22 -12.14 -20.28 6.87
CA GLY A 22 -11.66 -19.84 8.15
C GLY A 22 -11.30 -18.35 8.05
N THR A 23 -11.68 -17.59 9.03
CA THR A 23 -11.40 -16.13 9.14
C THR A 23 -9.92 -15.84 9.34
N GLU A 24 -9.06 -16.83 9.28
CA GLU A 24 -7.63 -16.77 9.59
C GLU A 24 -6.80 -16.45 8.36
N GLU A 25 -5.88 -15.47 8.49
CA GLU A 25 -4.93 -15.17 7.43
C GLU A 25 -3.95 -16.33 7.22
N ALA A 26 -3.72 -16.68 5.95
CA ALA A 26 -2.81 -17.76 5.59
C ALA A 26 -1.37 -17.43 6.00
N ALA A 27 -0.77 -18.33 6.78
CA ALA A 27 0.63 -18.17 7.17
C ALA A 27 1.55 -18.24 5.95
N GLU A 28 2.50 -17.32 5.81
CA GLU A 28 3.55 -17.40 4.80
C GLU A 28 4.63 -18.39 5.24
N LEU A 29 4.77 -19.49 4.53
CA LEU A 29 5.68 -20.61 4.82
C LEU A 29 7.03 -20.52 4.10
N THR A 30 7.24 -19.49 3.26
CA THR A 30 8.40 -19.42 2.34
C THR A 30 9.74 -19.57 3.03
N ALA A 31 9.91 -18.98 4.21
CA ALA A 31 11.16 -19.03 4.98
C ALA A 31 11.49 -20.43 5.53
N ASP A 32 10.46 -21.26 5.76
CA ASP A 32 10.55 -22.59 6.32
C ASP A 32 10.63 -23.68 5.22
N CYS A 33 10.43 -23.27 3.95
CA CYS A 33 10.53 -24.16 2.80
C CYS A 33 11.96 -24.34 2.31
N THR A 34 12.24 -25.50 1.72
CA THR A 34 13.41 -25.71 0.87
C THR A 34 13.02 -25.52 -0.58
N LEU A 35 13.63 -24.53 -1.25
CA LEU A 35 13.43 -24.25 -2.67
C LEU A 35 14.65 -24.71 -3.47
N SER A 36 14.46 -25.40 -4.59
CA SER A 36 15.53 -25.86 -5.47
C SER A 36 15.21 -25.61 -6.93
N LEU A 37 15.99 -24.74 -7.59
CA LEU A 37 15.88 -24.46 -9.03
C LEU A 37 17.03 -25.12 -9.76
N GLY A 38 16.77 -26.31 -10.32
CA GLY A 38 17.82 -27.17 -10.86
C GLY A 38 18.80 -27.59 -9.76
N ASN A 39 20.08 -27.22 -9.88
CA ASN A 39 21.12 -27.55 -8.89
C ASN A 39 21.31 -26.45 -7.81
N GLN A 40 20.55 -25.37 -7.86
CA GLN A 40 20.63 -24.26 -6.92
C GLN A 40 19.65 -24.51 -5.77
N LYS A 41 20.16 -24.66 -4.53
CA LYS A 41 19.35 -24.86 -3.33
C LYS A 41 19.23 -23.54 -2.58
N ASN A 42 18.00 -23.14 -2.23
CA ASN A 42 17.65 -21.90 -1.54
C ASN A 42 18.38 -20.66 -2.10
N PRO A 43 18.31 -20.42 -3.43
CA PRO A 43 18.96 -19.25 -4.00
C PRO A 43 18.27 -17.98 -3.53
N LYS A 44 19.04 -17.04 -2.99
CA LYS A 44 18.54 -15.80 -2.37
C LYS A 44 17.61 -14.98 -3.26
N GLY A 45 17.87 -14.96 -4.56
CA GLY A 45 17.04 -14.22 -5.52
C GLY A 45 15.67 -14.85 -5.81
N LEU A 46 15.21 -15.85 -5.03
CA LEU A 46 13.82 -16.35 -5.04
C LEU A 46 12.98 -15.83 -3.88
N THR A 47 13.63 -15.25 -2.84
CA THR A 47 12.96 -14.96 -1.56
C THR A 47 13.51 -13.71 -0.88
N ASP A 48 14.21 -12.84 -1.63
CA ASP A 48 14.80 -11.62 -1.05
C ASP A 48 13.87 -10.39 -1.12
N ARG A 49 12.67 -10.57 -1.68
CA ARG A 49 11.61 -9.56 -1.84
C ARG A 49 12.05 -8.36 -2.68
N LYS A 50 12.91 -8.63 -3.67
CA LYS A 50 13.46 -7.61 -4.59
C LYS A 50 13.20 -7.98 -6.04
N PHE A 51 12.31 -7.29 -6.70
CA PHE A 51 12.06 -7.48 -8.13
C PHE A 51 13.23 -7.05 -9.05
N THR A 52 14.29 -6.47 -8.48
CA THR A 52 15.55 -6.17 -9.18
C THR A 52 16.50 -7.35 -9.25
N SER A 53 16.32 -8.36 -8.40
CA SER A 53 17.03 -9.63 -8.41
C SER A 53 16.16 -10.75 -8.99
N TYR A 54 16.80 -11.82 -9.45
CA TYR A 54 16.10 -13.01 -9.91
C TYR A 54 17.01 -14.23 -9.87
N THR A 55 16.41 -15.40 -9.93
CA THR A 55 17.13 -16.65 -10.16
C THR A 55 16.58 -17.34 -11.39
N GLU A 56 17.49 -17.74 -12.32
CA GLU A 56 17.13 -18.43 -13.54
C GLU A 56 17.70 -19.85 -13.54
N SER A 57 16.95 -20.82 -14.04
CA SER A 57 17.40 -22.20 -14.23
C SER A 57 18.42 -22.29 -15.36
N LYS A 58 19.27 -23.32 -15.33
CA LYS A 58 20.02 -23.73 -16.55
C LYS A 58 19.02 -24.22 -17.59
N ALA A 59 19.42 -24.01 -18.88
CA ALA A 59 18.60 -24.49 -19.98
C ALA A 59 18.49 -26.03 -19.97
N ALA A 60 17.27 -26.54 -19.86
CA ALA A 60 16.92 -27.94 -19.85
C ALA A 60 15.64 -28.19 -20.65
N LYS A 61 15.29 -29.43 -20.97
CA LYS A 61 14.05 -29.75 -21.68
C LYS A 61 12.85 -29.36 -20.83
N ASN A 62 12.82 -29.75 -19.58
CA ASN A 62 11.75 -29.41 -18.62
C ASN A 62 12.42 -28.91 -17.33
N PRO A 63 12.92 -27.68 -17.27
CA PRO A 63 13.48 -27.15 -16.03
C PRO A 63 12.39 -27.06 -14.97
N ALA A 64 12.75 -27.32 -13.71
CA ALA A 64 11.80 -27.32 -12.61
C ALA A 64 12.32 -26.57 -11.39
N LEU A 65 11.39 -25.91 -10.70
CA LEU A 65 11.54 -25.40 -9.35
C LEU A 65 10.84 -26.39 -8.41
N THR A 66 11.58 -27.01 -7.49
CA THR A 66 11.05 -27.91 -6.48
C THR A 66 10.97 -27.20 -5.13
N ILE A 67 9.87 -27.38 -4.44
CA ILE A 67 9.57 -26.78 -3.14
C ILE A 67 9.18 -27.90 -2.18
N THR A 68 9.82 -27.94 -1.01
CA THR A 68 9.53 -28.91 0.05
C THR A 68 9.26 -28.16 1.36
N SER A 69 8.21 -28.54 2.05
CA SER A 69 7.76 -27.95 3.32
C SER A 69 7.41 -29.07 4.30
N ASP A 70 7.65 -28.82 5.60
CA ASP A 70 7.14 -29.69 6.67
C ASP A 70 5.67 -29.40 7.00
N THR A 71 5.16 -28.24 6.58
CA THR A 71 3.76 -27.80 6.73
C THR A 71 3.04 -27.95 5.39
N PRO A 72 1.76 -28.35 5.36
CA PRO A 72 0.96 -28.41 4.14
C PRO A 72 0.90 -27.07 3.39
N ILE A 73 1.13 -27.13 2.07
CA ILE A 73 1.11 -25.97 1.17
C ILE A 73 -0.28 -25.86 0.54
N HIS A 74 -0.96 -24.75 0.79
CA HIS A 74 -2.30 -24.48 0.24
C HIS A 74 -2.28 -23.35 -0.82
N GLY A 75 -1.22 -22.55 -0.85
CA GLY A 75 -1.05 -21.50 -1.84
C GLY A 75 0.38 -21.37 -2.35
N LEU A 76 0.51 -21.13 -3.65
CA LEU A 76 1.78 -20.86 -4.32
C LEU A 76 1.66 -19.60 -5.17
N TYR A 77 2.43 -18.56 -4.85
CA TYR A 77 2.48 -17.33 -5.62
C TYR A 77 3.84 -17.19 -6.29
N LEU A 78 3.81 -17.14 -7.63
CA LEU A 78 4.98 -17.12 -8.50
C LEU A 78 5.10 -15.77 -9.20
N CYS A 79 6.22 -15.08 -9.00
CA CYS A 79 6.55 -13.85 -9.72
C CYS A 79 7.68 -14.16 -10.73
N PHE A 80 7.28 -14.38 -11.98
CA PHE A 80 8.24 -14.75 -13.04
C PHE A 80 9.01 -13.53 -13.57
N GLN A 81 10.34 -13.62 -13.53
CA GLN A 81 11.19 -12.79 -14.36
C GLN A 81 11.11 -13.27 -15.82
N LYS A 82 11.18 -14.59 -16.02
CA LYS A 82 11.05 -15.25 -17.32
C LYS A 82 10.06 -16.41 -17.19
N LYS A 83 8.81 -16.16 -17.58
CA LYS A 83 7.75 -17.18 -17.60
C LYS A 83 7.99 -18.11 -18.81
N PRO A 84 7.94 -19.43 -18.64
CA PRO A 84 7.90 -20.36 -19.78
C PRO A 84 6.58 -20.20 -20.56
N GLU A 85 6.56 -20.62 -21.80
CA GLU A 85 5.36 -20.58 -22.65
C GLU A 85 4.23 -21.40 -22.01
N SER A 86 4.56 -22.58 -21.46
CA SER A 86 3.64 -23.43 -20.72
C SER A 86 4.36 -24.08 -19.54
N TYR A 87 3.65 -24.26 -18.42
CA TYR A 87 4.14 -24.96 -17.24
C TYR A 87 2.97 -25.63 -16.50
N GLU A 88 3.32 -26.53 -15.59
CA GLU A 88 2.38 -27.16 -14.67
C GLU A 88 2.97 -27.24 -13.26
N ILE A 89 2.09 -27.40 -12.27
CA ILE A 89 2.48 -27.69 -10.90
C ILE A 89 2.17 -29.16 -10.65
N GLN A 90 3.18 -29.87 -10.15
CA GLN A 90 3.09 -31.28 -9.83
C GLN A 90 3.33 -31.48 -8.33
N ALA A 91 2.57 -32.36 -7.71
CA ALA A 91 2.77 -32.83 -6.34
C ALA A 91 3.40 -34.22 -6.33
N LYS A 92 4.18 -34.52 -5.32
CA LYS A 92 4.79 -35.86 -5.15
C LYS A 92 3.88 -36.71 -4.27
N ARG A 93 3.19 -37.67 -4.90
CA ARG A 93 2.24 -38.57 -4.24
C ARG A 93 2.72 -40.04 -4.43
N GLY A 94 2.90 -40.77 -3.34
CA GLY A 94 3.32 -42.17 -3.41
C GLY A 94 4.69 -42.41 -4.09
N GLY A 95 5.56 -41.38 -4.12
CA GLY A 95 6.87 -41.44 -4.78
C GLY A 95 6.87 -41.04 -6.26
N SER A 96 5.69 -40.80 -6.85
CA SER A 96 5.51 -40.32 -8.24
C SER A 96 5.07 -38.86 -8.27
N TRP A 97 5.41 -38.17 -9.37
CA TRP A 97 4.95 -36.80 -9.62
C TRP A 97 3.63 -36.83 -10.40
N GLU A 98 2.63 -36.14 -9.89
CA GLU A 98 1.30 -36.01 -10.48
C GLU A 98 0.99 -34.53 -10.69
N THR A 99 0.42 -34.19 -11.84
CA THR A 99 -0.02 -32.81 -12.11
C THR A 99 -1.25 -32.49 -11.24
N VAL A 100 -1.14 -31.43 -10.45
CA VAL A 100 -2.21 -30.96 -9.55
C VAL A 100 -2.81 -29.63 -10.00
N CYS A 101 -2.06 -28.86 -10.80
CA CYS A 101 -2.52 -27.58 -11.33
C CYS A 101 -1.84 -27.27 -12.65
N GLU A 102 -2.63 -26.73 -13.61
CA GLU A 102 -2.06 -26.19 -14.86
C GLU A 102 -1.49 -24.79 -14.60
N GLY A 103 -0.54 -24.38 -15.46
CA GLY A 103 0.07 -23.07 -15.42
C GLY A 103 -0.88 -21.95 -15.83
N SER A 104 -0.57 -20.73 -15.42
CA SER A 104 -1.28 -19.52 -15.77
C SER A 104 -0.56 -18.71 -16.85
N GLU A 105 -1.30 -17.90 -17.60
CA GLU A 105 -0.76 -16.92 -18.55
C GLU A 105 -0.12 -15.71 -17.85
N PHE A 106 -0.40 -15.49 -16.57
CA PHE A 106 0.09 -14.35 -15.81
C PHE A 106 1.54 -14.52 -15.38
N VAL A 107 2.31 -13.43 -15.40
CA VAL A 107 3.71 -13.46 -14.90
C VAL A 107 3.79 -13.31 -13.38
N HIS A 108 2.74 -12.77 -12.76
CA HIS A 108 2.47 -12.88 -11.33
C HIS A 108 1.26 -13.82 -11.19
N ALA A 109 1.50 -15.06 -10.81
CA ALA A 109 0.52 -16.13 -10.86
C ALA A 109 0.32 -16.76 -9.48
N PHE A 110 -0.90 -16.75 -8.99
CA PHE A 110 -1.28 -17.48 -7.78
C PHE A 110 -1.97 -18.81 -8.14
N HIS A 111 -1.63 -19.86 -7.39
CA HIS A 111 -2.19 -21.20 -7.54
C HIS A 111 -2.64 -21.73 -6.18
N THR A 112 -3.89 -22.17 -6.12
CA THR A 112 -4.44 -22.89 -4.95
C THR A 112 -4.02 -24.36 -5.01
N LEU A 113 -3.64 -24.91 -3.87
CA LEU A 113 -3.22 -26.31 -3.66
C LEU A 113 -4.02 -26.95 -2.54
N GLU A 114 -3.97 -28.30 -2.45
CA GLU A 114 -4.80 -29.07 -1.53
C GLU A 114 -4.06 -29.53 -0.25
N GLY A 115 -2.88 -28.95 0.05
CA GLY A 115 -2.11 -29.30 1.25
C GLY A 115 -0.93 -30.24 0.97
N GLU A 116 -0.28 -30.10 -0.17
CA GLU A 116 0.91 -30.83 -0.53
C GLU A 116 2.13 -30.42 0.29
N THR A 117 3.07 -31.34 0.54
CA THR A 117 4.32 -31.05 1.24
C THR A 117 5.56 -31.07 0.32
N GLU A 118 5.45 -31.66 -0.86
CA GLU A 118 6.51 -31.65 -1.89
C GLU A 118 5.87 -31.39 -3.26
N ILE A 119 6.16 -30.21 -3.83
CA ILE A 119 5.66 -29.78 -5.13
C ILE A 119 6.78 -29.36 -6.05
N ARG A 120 6.51 -29.31 -7.36
CA ARG A 120 7.41 -28.68 -8.32
C ARG A 120 6.64 -27.96 -9.42
N VAL A 121 7.19 -26.81 -9.83
CA VAL A 121 6.75 -26.07 -11.02
C VAL A 121 7.62 -26.52 -12.19
N VAL A 122 7.03 -27.09 -13.21
CA VAL A 122 7.76 -27.70 -14.36
C VAL A 122 7.41 -26.96 -15.64
N ALA A 123 8.40 -26.37 -16.29
CA ALA A 123 8.19 -25.81 -17.63
C ALA A 123 8.03 -26.92 -18.65
N LEU A 124 7.02 -26.80 -19.51
CA LEU A 124 6.70 -27.79 -20.54
C LEU A 124 7.21 -27.34 -21.92
N GLY A 125 7.70 -28.28 -22.71
CA GLY A 125 8.10 -28.01 -24.08
C GLY A 125 9.10 -29.03 -24.65
N ASP A 126 9.20 -29.06 -25.98
CA ASP A 126 10.08 -30.00 -26.68
C ASP A 126 11.54 -29.55 -26.77
N LYS A 127 11.77 -28.25 -26.60
CA LYS A 127 13.09 -27.64 -26.68
C LYS A 127 13.69 -27.39 -25.32
N LYS A 128 15.02 -27.23 -25.26
CA LYS A 128 15.67 -26.70 -24.06
C LYS A 128 15.24 -25.24 -23.82
N GLN A 129 14.80 -24.94 -22.63
CA GLN A 129 14.38 -23.61 -22.20
C GLN A 129 14.90 -23.31 -20.81
N THR A 130 14.80 -22.05 -20.40
CA THR A 130 15.08 -21.60 -19.04
C THR A 130 13.79 -21.06 -18.42
N MET A 131 13.74 -21.06 -17.11
CA MET A 131 12.66 -20.48 -16.32
C MET A 131 13.29 -19.63 -15.21
N GLY A 132 12.81 -18.40 -15.05
CA GLY A 132 13.36 -17.44 -14.09
C GLY A 132 12.27 -16.83 -13.22
N PHE A 133 12.58 -16.62 -11.93
CA PHE A 133 11.69 -16.02 -10.95
C PHE A 133 12.36 -14.83 -10.27
N ASN A 134 11.61 -13.75 -10.08
CA ASN A 134 11.98 -12.69 -9.17
C ASN A 134 11.70 -13.12 -7.72
N GLU A 135 10.49 -13.65 -7.47
CA GLU A 135 10.05 -14.05 -6.14
C GLU A 135 9.16 -15.30 -6.20
N VAL A 136 9.19 -16.07 -5.13
CA VAL A 136 8.32 -17.22 -4.88
C VAL A 136 7.82 -17.15 -3.45
N TYR A 137 6.51 -17.22 -3.27
CA TYR A 137 5.87 -17.23 -1.96
C TYR A 137 5.03 -18.49 -1.78
N VAL A 138 5.10 -19.06 -0.60
CA VAL A 138 4.40 -20.30 -0.22
C VAL A 138 3.49 -19.98 0.95
N PHE A 139 2.23 -20.42 0.88
CA PHE A 139 1.23 -20.15 1.91
C PHE A 139 0.62 -21.43 2.45
N GLY A 140 0.31 -21.42 3.75
CA GLY A 140 -0.53 -22.40 4.43
C GLY A 140 -2.01 -22.21 4.11
N GLU A 141 -2.87 -22.88 4.86
CA GLU A 141 -4.33 -22.71 4.79
C GLU A 141 -4.74 -21.36 5.39
N GLY A 142 -5.74 -20.70 4.80
CA GLY A 142 -6.31 -19.46 5.29
C GLY A 142 -6.61 -18.44 4.20
N GLN A 143 -7.04 -17.23 4.63
CA GLN A 143 -7.27 -16.11 3.76
C GLN A 143 -5.93 -15.50 3.32
N LEU A 144 -5.74 -15.29 2.03
CA LEU A 144 -4.50 -14.72 1.51
C LEU A 144 -4.35 -13.25 1.90
N PRO A 145 -3.11 -12.81 2.22
CA PRO A 145 -2.82 -11.39 2.37
C PRO A 145 -3.21 -10.57 1.14
N ALA A 146 -3.73 -9.36 1.34
CA ALA A 146 -4.25 -8.51 0.26
C ALA A 146 -3.23 -8.17 -0.85
N TRP A 147 -1.92 -8.24 -0.54
CA TRP A 147 -0.85 -7.99 -1.53
C TRP A 147 -0.59 -9.17 -2.48
N VAL A 148 -1.14 -10.38 -2.23
CA VAL A 148 -1.02 -11.54 -3.12
C VAL A 148 -1.95 -11.35 -4.32
N GLN A 149 -1.36 -11.28 -5.51
CA GLN A 149 -2.10 -10.93 -6.72
C GLN A 149 -2.84 -12.16 -7.28
N GLN A 150 -4.14 -12.07 -7.33
CA GLN A 150 -5.04 -13.06 -7.93
C GLN A 150 -5.72 -12.43 -9.15
N TRP A 151 -4.97 -12.32 -10.24
CA TRP A 151 -5.42 -11.65 -11.46
C TRP A 151 -6.60 -12.36 -12.11
N GLN A 152 -7.57 -11.58 -12.54
CA GLN A 152 -8.61 -11.99 -13.48
C GLN A 152 -8.10 -11.77 -14.91
N GLU A 153 -8.63 -12.52 -15.87
CA GLU A 153 -8.33 -12.29 -17.28
C GLU A 153 -8.77 -10.88 -17.72
N THR A 154 -8.04 -10.31 -18.69
CA THR A 154 -8.44 -9.04 -19.31
C THR A 154 -9.90 -9.14 -19.75
N PRO A 155 -10.77 -8.15 -19.42
CA PRO A 155 -12.20 -8.24 -19.73
C PRO A 155 -12.42 -8.20 -21.24
N ASP A 156 -13.41 -8.96 -21.74
CA ASP A 156 -13.84 -8.97 -23.13
C ASP A 156 -14.82 -7.82 -23.48
N LYS A 157 -15.26 -7.08 -22.47
CA LYS A 157 -16.03 -5.83 -22.54
C LYS A 157 -15.59 -4.93 -21.39
N SER A 158 -15.24 -3.69 -21.70
CA SER A 158 -14.93 -2.68 -20.69
C SER A 158 -15.71 -1.39 -20.95
N ASP A 159 -15.91 -0.60 -19.88
CA ASP A 159 -16.47 0.75 -20.01
C ASP A 159 -15.41 1.72 -20.48
N ILE A 160 -14.18 1.56 -19.93
CA ILE A 160 -13.04 2.42 -20.23
C ILE A 160 -11.79 1.57 -20.49
N LEU A 161 -11.02 1.93 -21.50
CA LEU A 161 -9.66 1.46 -21.73
C LEU A 161 -8.68 2.63 -21.51
N PHE A 162 -7.87 2.53 -20.47
CA PHE A 162 -6.74 3.44 -20.24
C PHE A 162 -5.49 2.94 -20.96
N VAL A 163 -4.82 3.83 -21.68
CA VAL A 163 -3.64 3.49 -22.47
C VAL A 163 -2.46 4.38 -22.07
N VAL A 164 -1.34 3.76 -21.66
CA VAL A 164 -0.12 4.44 -21.25
C VAL A 164 1.09 3.94 -22.03
N ALA A 165 2.11 4.78 -22.21
CA ALA A 165 3.30 4.39 -22.97
C ALA A 165 4.29 3.57 -22.12
N HIS A 166 4.42 3.87 -20.84
CA HIS A 166 5.37 3.19 -19.95
C HIS A 166 4.74 2.94 -18.57
N PRO A 167 5.28 1.97 -17.79
CA PRO A 167 4.94 1.80 -16.39
C PRO A 167 5.22 3.09 -15.60
N GLU A 168 4.49 3.38 -14.57
CA GLU A 168 4.32 4.56 -13.73
C GLU A 168 3.44 5.67 -14.32
N GLU A 169 3.22 5.72 -15.64
CA GLU A 169 2.40 6.75 -16.26
C GLU A 169 0.91 6.63 -15.89
N GLU A 170 0.46 5.41 -15.61
CA GLU A 170 -0.87 5.13 -15.08
C GLU A 170 -1.16 5.81 -13.73
N LEU A 171 -0.10 6.26 -13.07
CA LEU A 171 -0.18 6.99 -11.80
C LEU A 171 0.17 8.46 -11.95
N LEU A 172 1.26 8.74 -12.67
CA LEU A 172 1.79 10.10 -12.82
C LEU A 172 0.84 11.02 -13.61
N TYR A 173 0.16 10.46 -14.62
CA TYR A 173 -0.66 11.24 -15.57
C TYR A 173 -2.15 10.91 -15.55
N LEU A 174 -2.55 9.77 -14.97
CA LEU A 174 -3.95 9.42 -14.78
C LEU A 174 -4.43 9.66 -13.33
N GLY A 175 -3.49 9.90 -12.40
CA GLY A 175 -3.82 10.14 -11.00
C GLY A 175 -4.66 9.01 -10.40
N GLY A 176 -5.81 9.38 -9.85
CA GLY A 176 -6.78 8.43 -9.26
C GLY A 176 -7.81 7.84 -10.22
N ALA A 177 -7.68 8.04 -11.55
CA ALA A 177 -8.73 7.65 -12.49
C ALA A 177 -9.03 6.14 -12.49
N ILE A 178 -8.00 5.29 -12.46
CA ILE A 178 -8.20 3.82 -12.46
C ILE A 178 -8.97 3.36 -11.23
N PRO A 179 -8.55 3.64 -9.97
CA PRO A 179 -9.31 3.21 -8.80
C PRO A 179 -10.68 3.90 -8.69
N TYR A 180 -10.82 5.14 -9.14
CA TYR A 180 -12.11 5.84 -9.17
C TYR A 180 -13.15 5.09 -10.01
N TYR A 181 -12.81 4.77 -11.26
CA TYR A 181 -13.75 4.04 -12.12
C TYR A 181 -13.90 2.57 -11.73
N ALA A 182 -12.78 1.88 -11.46
CA ALA A 182 -12.82 0.44 -11.18
C ALA A 182 -13.48 0.10 -9.84
N ARG A 183 -13.26 0.93 -8.81
CA ARG A 183 -13.66 0.60 -7.42
C ARG A 183 -14.79 1.51 -6.91
N GLU A 184 -14.64 2.82 -7.00
CA GLU A 184 -15.66 3.74 -6.49
C GLU A 184 -16.93 3.68 -7.33
N LEU A 185 -16.79 3.77 -8.67
CA LEU A 185 -17.92 3.66 -9.61
C LEU A 185 -18.26 2.23 -10.02
N GLN A 186 -17.46 1.22 -9.63
CA GLN A 186 -17.65 -0.20 -9.94
C GLN A 186 -17.81 -0.48 -11.45
N ARG A 187 -17.07 0.24 -12.29
CA ARG A 187 -17.06 0.07 -13.74
C ARG A 187 -15.99 -0.94 -14.16
N THR A 188 -16.22 -1.61 -15.26
CA THR A 188 -15.21 -2.49 -15.85
C THR A 188 -14.18 -1.64 -16.58
N VAL A 189 -12.97 -1.61 -16.05
CA VAL A 189 -11.82 -0.86 -16.58
C VAL A 189 -10.81 -1.83 -17.17
N ALA A 190 -10.28 -1.53 -18.34
CA ALA A 190 -9.11 -2.18 -18.92
C ALA A 190 -7.92 -1.22 -18.93
N VAL A 191 -6.70 -1.75 -18.80
CA VAL A 191 -5.45 -0.99 -18.87
C VAL A 191 -4.53 -1.62 -19.92
N ALA A 192 -3.97 -0.79 -20.80
CA ALA A 192 -2.97 -1.19 -21.78
C ALA A 192 -1.70 -0.36 -21.61
N CYS A 193 -0.56 -1.03 -21.38
CA CYS A 193 0.75 -0.40 -21.30
C CYS A 193 1.58 -0.80 -22.51
N MET A 194 2.00 0.18 -23.32
CA MET A 194 2.68 -0.05 -24.59
C MET A 194 4.03 -0.76 -24.41
N SER A 195 4.80 -0.35 -23.42
CA SER A 195 6.17 -0.87 -23.21
C SER A 195 6.45 -1.00 -21.71
N TYR A 196 6.91 -2.17 -21.26
CA TYR A 196 7.37 -2.37 -19.90
C TYR A 196 8.87 -2.10 -19.69
N ALA A 197 9.60 -1.72 -20.72
CA ALA A 197 11.04 -1.42 -20.74
C ALA A 197 11.95 -2.59 -20.29
N ASN A 198 11.69 -3.21 -19.16
CA ASN A 198 12.37 -4.40 -18.64
C ASN A 198 11.47 -5.15 -17.65
N THR A 199 11.88 -6.35 -17.25
CA THR A 199 11.06 -7.23 -16.40
C THR A 199 10.82 -6.69 -14.99
N THR A 200 11.74 -5.90 -14.44
CA THR A 200 11.56 -5.22 -13.15
C THR A 200 10.40 -4.23 -13.24
N ARG A 201 10.39 -3.34 -14.24
CA ARG A 201 9.33 -2.37 -14.44
C ARG A 201 7.98 -3.01 -14.77
N ARG A 202 7.99 -4.19 -15.41
CA ARG A 202 6.76 -4.98 -15.58
C ARG A 202 6.17 -5.40 -14.22
N SER A 203 7.00 -5.89 -13.31
CA SER A 203 6.56 -6.25 -11.96
C SER A 203 6.14 -5.03 -11.16
N GLU A 204 6.82 -3.89 -11.31
CA GLU A 204 6.42 -2.62 -10.71
C GLU A 204 5.02 -2.18 -11.16
N LEU A 205 4.72 -2.24 -12.46
CA LEU A 205 3.39 -1.97 -13.01
C LEU A 205 2.31 -2.88 -12.39
N LEU A 206 2.56 -4.19 -12.35
CA LEU A 206 1.60 -5.14 -11.79
C LEU A 206 1.36 -4.91 -10.31
N ASN A 207 2.42 -4.64 -9.53
CA ASN A 207 2.30 -4.32 -8.10
C ASN A 207 1.55 -3.00 -7.88
N GLY A 208 1.85 -1.96 -8.65
CA GLY A 208 1.18 -0.67 -8.58
C GLY A 208 -0.31 -0.78 -8.88
N LEU A 209 -0.68 -1.39 -10.00
CA LEU A 209 -2.08 -1.60 -10.39
C LEU A 209 -2.85 -2.41 -9.34
N TRP A 210 -2.26 -3.51 -8.84
CA TRP A 210 -2.89 -4.34 -7.82
C TRP A 210 -3.16 -3.56 -6.52
N SER A 211 -2.19 -2.75 -6.08
CA SER A 211 -2.29 -1.96 -4.84
C SER A 211 -3.40 -0.89 -4.87
N MET A 212 -3.79 -0.44 -6.07
CA MET A 212 -4.93 0.45 -6.28
C MET A 212 -6.29 -0.26 -6.29
N GLY A 213 -6.31 -1.57 -6.14
CA GLY A 213 -7.53 -2.36 -6.25
C GLY A 213 -7.91 -2.73 -7.69
N TYR A 214 -7.05 -2.55 -8.67
CA TYR A 214 -7.25 -3.04 -10.02
C TYR A 214 -7.04 -4.56 -10.06
N ARG A 215 -7.95 -5.32 -10.70
CA ARG A 215 -7.98 -6.78 -10.61
C ARG A 215 -7.86 -7.50 -11.95
N TYR A 216 -8.07 -6.83 -13.07
CA TYR A 216 -7.90 -7.42 -14.39
C TYR A 216 -6.43 -7.37 -14.83
N TYR A 217 -5.95 -8.44 -15.48
CA TYR A 217 -4.58 -8.44 -15.98
C TYR A 217 -4.43 -7.40 -17.11
N PRO A 218 -3.45 -6.48 -17.03
CA PRO A 218 -3.28 -5.45 -18.04
C PRO A 218 -2.77 -6.04 -19.36
N ILE A 219 -3.10 -5.39 -20.49
CA ILE A 219 -2.50 -5.68 -21.78
C ILE A 219 -1.13 -5.04 -21.83
N ILE A 220 -0.08 -5.85 -21.89
CA ILE A 220 1.31 -5.36 -21.86
C ILE A 220 1.98 -5.60 -23.21
N GLY A 221 2.33 -4.51 -23.90
CA GLY A 221 3.12 -4.54 -25.13
C GLY A 221 4.62 -4.68 -24.83
N ASP A 222 5.33 -5.31 -25.75
CA ASP A 222 6.80 -5.50 -25.67
C ASP A 222 7.54 -4.56 -26.64
N PHE A 223 7.13 -3.30 -26.70
CA PHE A 223 7.78 -2.32 -27.55
C PHE A 223 9.03 -1.76 -26.87
N LYS A 224 10.04 -1.48 -27.68
CA LYS A 224 11.29 -0.93 -27.17
C LYS A 224 11.11 0.50 -26.65
N THR A 225 11.49 0.75 -25.41
CA THR A 225 11.61 2.10 -24.87
C THR A 225 12.81 2.81 -25.50
N ALA A 226 12.57 3.97 -26.11
CA ALA A 226 13.61 4.76 -26.75
C ALA A 226 13.31 6.27 -26.69
N LYS A 227 14.34 7.07 -26.52
CA LYS A 227 14.22 8.53 -26.62
C LYS A 227 13.95 8.93 -28.07
N ALA A 228 12.89 9.63 -28.34
CA ALA A 228 12.54 10.17 -29.65
C ALA A 228 11.97 11.59 -29.51
N LYS A 229 12.21 12.44 -30.50
CA LYS A 229 11.62 13.76 -30.57
C LYS A 229 10.52 13.78 -31.64
N GLY A 230 9.27 13.81 -31.17
CA GLY A 230 8.08 13.84 -32.03
C GLY A 230 7.66 12.49 -32.60
N VAL A 231 6.41 12.43 -33.07
CA VAL A 231 5.68 11.23 -33.48
C VAL A 231 6.41 10.37 -34.52
N LYS A 232 6.85 11.01 -35.62
CA LYS A 232 7.48 10.28 -36.74
C LYS A 232 8.80 9.61 -36.33
N ALA A 233 9.57 10.25 -35.45
CA ALA A 233 10.81 9.68 -34.94
C ALA A 233 10.54 8.54 -33.97
N ALA A 234 9.49 8.65 -33.18
CA ALA A 234 9.07 7.63 -32.23
C ALA A 234 8.60 6.34 -32.93
N TYR A 235 7.75 6.43 -33.95
CA TYR A 235 7.36 5.28 -34.76
C TYR A 235 8.56 4.49 -35.33
N LYS A 236 9.61 5.22 -35.77
CA LYS A 236 10.82 4.57 -36.27
C LYS A 236 11.63 3.82 -35.21
N THR A 237 11.38 4.05 -33.92
CA THR A 237 12.01 3.27 -32.83
C THR A 237 11.40 1.89 -32.71
N ILE A 238 10.14 1.70 -33.12
CA ILE A 238 9.45 0.43 -33.18
C ILE A 238 9.93 -0.37 -34.40
N ASP A 239 9.73 0.19 -35.57
CA ASP A 239 10.19 -0.33 -36.85
C ASP A 239 10.51 0.82 -37.82
N SER A 240 11.60 0.73 -38.55
CA SER A 240 12.07 1.79 -39.42
C SER A 240 11.13 2.14 -40.57
N ARG A 241 10.24 1.20 -40.97
CA ARG A 241 9.31 1.35 -42.08
C ARG A 241 7.85 1.20 -41.69
N LYS A 242 7.54 0.31 -40.73
CA LYS A 242 6.19 -0.14 -40.36
C LYS A 242 5.82 0.18 -38.92
N GLY A 243 6.58 1.03 -38.21
CA GLY A 243 6.38 1.28 -36.79
C GLY A 243 4.98 1.80 -36.46
N GLU A 244 4.40 2.61 -37.34
CA GLU A 244 3.02 3.10 -37.21
C GLU A 244 2.00 1.94 -37.36
N GLU A 245 2.08 1.16 -38.44
CA GLU A 245 1.23 0.00 -38.68
C GLU A 245 1.25 -0.99 -37.53
N VAL A 246 2.46 -1.27 -37.00
CA VAL A 246 2.66 -2.23 -35.90
C VAL A 246 2.02 -1.74 -34.60
N LEU A 247 2.23 -0.46 -34.23
CA LEU A 247 1.63 0.07 -32.98
C LEU A 247 0.11 0.23 -33.10
N VAL A 248 -0.37 0.76 -34.21
CA VAL A 248 -1.80 0.93 -34.45
C VAL A 248 -2.51 -0.44 -34.44
N SER A 249 -1.90 -1.48 -35.05
CA SER A 249 -2.45 -2.83 -35.01
C SER A 249 -2.52 -3.39 -33.59
N TRP A 250 -1.44 -3.23 -32.78
CA TRP A 250 -1.44 -3.68 -31.39
C TRP A 250 -2.54 -2.99 -30.55
N LEU A 251 -2.71 -1.67 -30.72
CA LEU A 251 -3.75 -0.95 -29.98
C LEU A 251 -5.16 -1.32 -30.50
N ALA A 252 -5.32 -1.53 -31.80
CA ALA A 252 -6.58 -2.02 -32.38
C ALA A 252 -6.95 -3.42 -31.86
N ASP A 253 -5.97 -4.30 -31.68
CA ASP A 253 -6.18 -5.62 -31.06
C ASP A 253 -6.58 -5.50 -29.60
N ALA A 254 -5.98 -4.56 -28.84
CA ALA A 254 -6.39 -4.27 -27.46
C ALA A 254 -7.83 -3.77 -27.38
N VAL A 255 -8.21 -2.84 -28.26
CA VAL A 255 -9.60 -2.34 -28.39
C VAL A 255 -10.55 -3.46 -28.78
N ALA A 256 -10.22 -4.27 -29.78
CA ALA A 256 -11.06 -5.38 -30.21
C ALA A 256 -11.27 -6.43 -29.12
N ARG A 257 -10.25 -6.67 -28.30
CA ARG A 257 -10.31 -7.59 -27.16
C ARG A 257 -11.19 -7.06 -26.03
N THR A 258 -11.08 -5.77 -25.69
CA THR A 258 -11.75 -5.18 -24.51
C THR A 258 -13.02 -4.42 -24.85
N ARG A 259 -13.30 -4.15 -26.13
CA ARG A 259 -14.50 -3.44 -26.65
C ARG A 259 -14.94 -2.28 -25.75
N PRO A 260 -14.07 -1.27 -25.50
CA PRO A 260 -14.37 -0.19 -24.58
C PRO A 260 -15.39 0.80 -25.19
N GLU A 261 -16.21 1.42 -24.33
CA GLU A 261 -17.02 2.57 -24.72
C GLU A 261 -16.18 3.84 -24.84
N VAL A 262 -15.21 3.98 -23.96
CA VAL A 262 -14.32 5.14 -23.88
C VAL A 262 -12.85 4.71 -23.95
N LEU A 263 -12.07 5.41 -24.76
CA LEU A 263 -10.63 5.28 -24.84
C LEU A 263 -9.98 6.52 -24.19
N VAL A 264 -9.02 6.32 -23.28
CA VAL A 264 -8.28 7.41 -22.62
C VAL A 264 -6.78 7.23 -22.90
N GLY A 265 -6.16 8.22 -23.52
CA GLY A 265 -4.75 8.21 -23.93
C GLY A 265 -3.92 9.33 -23.32
N PRO A 266 -2.58 9.34 -23.57
CA PRO A 266 -1.66 10.36 -23.09
C PRO A 266 -1.83 11.70 -23.84
N ASP A 267 -1.14 12.74 -23.35
CA ASP A 267 -1.09 14.04 -23.99
C ASP A 267 -0.49 13.94 -25.41
N GLU A 268 -1.15 14.57 -26.39
CA GLU A 268 -0.67 14.62 -27.78
C GLU A 268 0.64 15.41 -27.94
N ASN A 269 0.95 16.32 -27.00
CA ASN A 269 2.24 17.00 -26.93
C ASN A 269 3.30 16.19 -26.16
N GLY A 270 2.89 15.08 -25.55
CA GLY A 270 3.70 14.16 -24.78
C GLY A 270 4.25 14.81 -23.50
N GLU A 271 3.79 14.40 -22.35
CA GLU A 271 4.28 14.95 -21.08
C GLU A 271 5.82 14.90 -21.06
N GLY A 272 6.44 16.05 -20.82
CA GLY A 272 7.89 16.22 -20.94
C GLY A 272 8.46 16.15 -22.37
N ASN A 273 7.67 16.45 -23.40
CA ASN A 273 8.04 16.33 -24.82
C ASN A 273 8.50 14.92 -25.21
N ASN A 274 7.90 13.89 -24.62
CA ASN A 274 8.23 12.50 -24.89
C ASN A 274 7.59 12.01 -26.20
N GLY A 275 8.39 11.74 -27.21
CA GLY A 275 7.90 11.32 -28.52
C GLY A 275 7.14 10.00 -28.52
N GLN A 276 7.38 9.08 -27.57
CA GLN A 276 6.62 7.83 -27.49
C GLN A 276 5.20 8.06 -26.93
N ARG A 277 5.01 9.01 -26.03
CA ARG A 277 3.67 9.44 -25.57
C ARG A 277 2.90 10.12 -26.70
N MET A 278 3.54 11.08 -27.39
CA MET A 278 2.98 11.70 -28.60
C MET A 278 2.54 10.66 -29.64
N MET A 279 3.38 9.67 -29.90
CA MET A 279 3.13 8.59 -30.84
C MET A 279 1.92 7.73 -30.40
N LEU A 280 1.80 7.46 -29.08
CA LEU A 280 0.67 6.69 -28.57
C LEU A 280 -0.64 7.46 -28.64
N ALA A 281 -0.62 8.77 -28.36
CA ALA A 281 -1.78 9.65 -28.55
C ALA A 281 -2.23 9.68 -30.02
N ASP A 282 -1.30 9.79 -30.97
CA ASP A 282 -1.57 9.72 -32.41
C ASP A 282 -2.14 8.34 -32.81
N ALA A 283 -1.64 7.25 -32.22
CA ALA A 283 -2.20 5.92 -32.43
C ALA A 283 -3.64 5.79 -31.88
N CYS A 284 -3.93 6.40 -30.72
CA CYS A 284 -5.29 6.43 -30.15
C CYS A 284 -6.29 7.10 -31.12
N ARG A 285 -5.95 8.23 -31.71
CA ARG A 285 -6.80 8.90 -32.72
C ARG A 285 -7.02 7.99 -33.94
N LYS A 286 -5.97 7.42 -34.49
CA LYS A 286 -6.05 6.53 -35.66
C LYS A 286 -6.90 5.28 -35.40
N VAL A 287 -6.78 4.71 -34.19
CA VAL A 287 -7.60 3.55 -33.80
C VAL A 287 -9.05 3.97 -33.61
N PHE A 288 -9.31 5.12 -32.99
CA PHE A 288 -10.67 5.66 -32.85
C PHE A 288 -11.34 5.84 -34.23
N ASP A 289 -10.70 6.51 -35.17
CA ASP A 289 -11.20 6.71 -36.54
C ASP A 289 -11.49 5.39 -37.25
N ALA A 290 -10.58 4.39 -37.12
CA ALA A 290 -10.75 3.08 -37.74
C ALA A 290 -11.77 2.20 -37.00
N ALA A 291 -12.00 2.43 -35.70
CA ALA A 291 -12.90 1.65 -34.87
C ALA A 291 -14.33 2.15 -34.87
N ALA A 292 -14.58 3.40 -35.26
CA ALA A 292 -15.91 4.01 -35.27
C ALA A 292 -16.94 3.16 -35.98
N ASP A 293 -16.54 2.46 -37.05
CA ASP A 293 -17.45 1.58 -37.85
C ASP A 293 -17.44 0.10 -37.37
N ARG A 294 -16.47 -0.32 -36.54
CA ARG A 294 -16.26 -1.75 -36.23
C ARG A 294 -16.52 -2.14 -34.79
N TRP A 295 -16.05 -1.33 -33.84
CA TRP A 295 -16.05 -1.67 -32.41
C TRP A 295 -16.81 -0.68 -31.55
N GLN A 296 -17.33 0.40 -32.16
CA GLN A 296 -18.21 1.38 -31.53
C GLN A 296 -17.60 2.08 -30.28
N ILE A 297 -16.27 2.35 -30.27
CA ILE A 297 -15.75 3.30 -29.28
C ILE A 297 -16.51 4.60 -29.44
N LYS A 298 -17.11 5.10 -28.36
CA LYS A 298 -17.97 6.28 -28.43
C LYS A 298 -17.23 7.57 -28.16
N LYS A 299 -16.18 7.54 -27.34
CA LYS A 299 -15.44 8.72 -26.96
C LYS A 299 -13.94 8.44 -26.86
N LEU A 300 -13.13 9.43 -27.23
CA LEU A 300 -11.70 9.47 -26.99
C LEU A 300 -11.35 10.69 -26.15
N TYR A 301 -10.74 10.45 -25.00
CA TYR A 301 -10.11 11.51 -24.20
C TYR A 301 -8.61 11.44 -24.29
N LEU A 302 -7.96 12.61 -24.29
CA LEU A 302 -6.52 12.73 -24.18
C LEU A 302 -6.17 13.60 -22.97
N HIS A 303 -5.12 13.22 -22.27
CA HIS A 303 -4.60 13.99 -21.14
C HIS A 303 -4.23 15.41 -21.58
N LEU A 304 -4.63 16.43 -20.84
CA LEU A 304 -4.33 17.86 -21.07
C LEU A 304 -4.80 18.45 -22.41
N LEU A 305 -5.61 17.75 -23.20
CA LEU A 305 -6.11 18.29 -24.48
C LEU A 305 -7.11 19.44 -24.25
N GLY A 306 -7.04 20.48 -25.07
CA GLY A 306 -7.99 21.62 -25.09
C GLY A 306 -7.74 22.67 -24.00
N GLY A 307 -8.68 23.64 -23.92
CA GLY A 307 -8.67 24.68 -22.88
C GLY A 307 -9.22 24.18 -21.54
N GLU A 308 -8.93 24.90 -20.47
CA GLU A 308 -9.34 24.50 -19.10
C GLU A 308 -10.87 24.37 -18.95
N GLU A 309 -11.66 25.16 -19.67
CA GLU A 309 -13.13 25.14 -19.60
C GLU A 309 -13.76 23.97 -20.39
N GLU A 310 -12.97 23.29 -21.24
CA GLU A 310 -13.41 22.19 -22.10
C GLU A 310 -12.98 20.82 -21.56
N GLN A 311 -12.28 20.79 -20.41
CA GLN A 311 -11.70 19.58 -19.85
C GLN A 311 -12.58 18.98 -18.76
N VAL A 312 -12.65 17.66 -18.71
CA VAL A 312 -13.09 16.94 -17.52
C VAL A 312 -12.04 17.11 -16.44
N VAL A 313 -12.46 17.59 -15.27
CA VAL A 313 -11.58 17.88 -14.12
C VAL A 313 -12.01 17.06 -12.92
N PHE A 314 -11.13 16.17 -12.46
CA PHE A 314 -11.38 15.34 -11.29
C PHE A 314 -10.82 15.96 -10.01
N ASP A 315 -11.51 15.77 -8.90
CA ASP A 315 -10.98 16.06 -7.57
C ASP A 315 -10.42 14.77 -6.93
N TRP A 316 -9.11 14.53 -7.15
CA TRP A 316 -8.43 13.36 -6.58
C TRP A 316 -8.18 13.45 -5.06
N TYR A 317 -8.51 14.55 -4.42
CA TYR A 317 -8.43 14.71 -2.97
C TYR A 317 -9.76 14.42 -2.27
N LYS A 318 -10.84 14.21 -3.03
CA LYS A 318 -12.12 13.79 -2.48
C LYS A 318 -12.04 12.35 -1.97
N PRO A 319 -12.46 12.09 -0.72
CA PRO A 319 -12.56 10.74 -0.18
C PRO A 319 -13.52 9.86 -1.01
N MET A 320 -13.11 8.64 -1.28
CA MET A 320 -13.89 7.63 -1.99
C MET A 320 -14.54 6.68 -0.96
N GLU A 321 -15.86 6.60 -0.96
CA GLU A 321 -16.64 5.88 0.05
C GLU A 321 -16.36 4.37 0.02
N LYS A 322 -16.40 3.77 -1.18
CA LYS A 322 -16.16 2.33 -1.35
C LYS A 322 -14.70 1.90 -1.16
N LEU A 323 -13.82 2.85 -1.03
CA LEU A 323 -12.40 2.63 -0.72
C LEU A 323 -12.05 3.04 0.71
N GLY A 324 -13.06 3.06 1.61
CA GLY A 324 -12.86 3.35 3.03
C GLY A 324 -12.35 4.76 3.31
N GLY A 325 -12.80 5.76 2.51
CA GLY A 325 -12.40 7.16 2.66
C GLY A 325 -11.04 7.52 2.04
N ARG A 326 -10.33 6.56 1.42
CA ARG A 326 -9.07 6.84 0.72
C ARG A 326 -9.31 7.77 -0.47
N THR A 327 -8.34 8.63 -0.76
CA THR A 327 -8.40 9.57 -1.89
C THR A 327 -7.73 8.99 -3.13
N GLY A 328 -8.14 9.45 -4.32
CA GLY A 328 -7.51 9.05 -5.58
C GLY A 328 -6.02 9.40 -5.62
N MET A 329 -5.65 10.59 -5.12
CA MET A 329 -4.26 11.01 -5.02
C MET A 329 -3.47 10.13 -4.04
N GLY A 330 -4.02 9.81 -2.88
CA GLY A 330 -3.40 8.94 -1.89
C GLY A 330 -3.14 7.53 -2.43
N LEU A 331 -4.10 6.96 -3.16
CA LEU A 331 -3.95 5.64 -3.81
C LEU A 331 -2.90 5.66 -4.92
N ALA A 332 -2.91 6.67 -5.80
CA ALA A 332 -1.91 6.81 -6.86
C ALA A 332 -0.51 6.98 -6.27
N TYR A 333 -0.38 7.76 -5.20
CA TYR A 333 0.89 7.96 -4.51
C TYR A 333 1.37 6.66 -3.84
N TYR A 334 0.51 5.92 -3.15
CA TYR A 334 0.86 4.62 -2.56
C TYR A 334 1.31 3.63 -3.63
N ALA A 335 0.55 3.52 -4.73
CA ALA A 335 0.90 2.66 -5.84
C ALA A 335 2.25 3.02 -6.49
N TYR A 336 2.60 4.31 -6.51
CA TYR A 336 3.90 4.77 -7.04
C TYR A 336 5.10 4.26 -6.23
N LEU A 337 4.92 3.90 -4.95
CA LEU A 337 5.97 3.31 -4.12
C LEU A 337 6.49 1.97 -4.67
N PHE A 338 5.69 1.29 -5.47
CA PHE A 338 6.09 0.06 -6.15
C PHE A 338 7.00 0.31 -7.36
N HIS A 339 6.98 1.54 -7.92
CA HIS A 339 7.86 1.95 -9.04
C HIS A 339 9.24 2.42 -8.56
N LYS A 340 9.93 1.56 -7.80
CA LYS A 340 11.22 1.85 -7.14
C LYS A 340 12.29 2.35 -8.11
N THR A 341 12.31 1.82 -9.35
CA THR A 341 13.27 2.24 -10.38
C THR A 341 13.02 3.66 -10.88
N GLN A 342 11.83 4.22 -10.66
CA GLN A 342 11.45 5.58 -11.04
C GLN A 342 11.53 6.55 -9.85
N ASP A 343 11.21 6.10 -8.66
CA ASP A 343 11.35 6.88 -7.41
C ASP A 343 12.81 7.32 -7.20
N ASP A 344 13.78 6.45 -7.47
CA ASP A 344 15.22 6.76 -7.44
C ASP A 344 15.63 7.91 -8.38
N GLN A 345 14.80 8.28 -9.37
CA GLN A 345 15.03 9.39 -10.29
C GLN A 345 14.48 10.73 -9.81
N GLY A 346 13.87 10.78 -8.64
CA GLY A 346 13.36 12.01 -8.04
C GLY A 346 12.01 12.46 -8.59
N ARG A 347 11.23 11.58 -9.21
CA ARG A 347 9.86 11.86 -9.66
C ARG A 347 8.86 11.50 -8.55
N SER A 348 7.73 12.17 -8.52
CA SER A 348 6.62 11.81 -7.66
C SER A 348 5.29 12.15 -8.33
N VAL A 349 4.23 11.43 -7.95
CA VAL A 349 2.86 11.67 -8.46
C VAL A 349 2.43 13.11 -8.20
N TYR A 350 2.74 13.64 -7.02
CA TYR A 350 2.40 15.01 -6.66
C TYR A 350 3.07 16.05 -7.54
N GLN A 351 4.40 15.97 -7.74
CA GLN A 351 5.12 16.95 -8.55
C GLN A 351 4.79 16.89 -10.04
N GLU A 352 4.64 15.67 -10.56
CA GLU A 352 4.22 15.49 -11.94
C GLU A 352 2.79 16.02 -12.11
N GLY A 353 1.90 15.82 -11.12
CA GLY A 353 0.55 16.37 -11.11
C GLY A 353 0.50 17.90 -11.07
N LEU A 354 1.44 18.57 -10.38
CA LEU A 354 1.57 20.02 -10.43
C LEU A 354 2.05 20.52 -11.79
N THR A 355 2.87 19.73 -12.48
CA THR A 355 3.45 20.11 -13.77
C THR A 355 2.51 19.81 -14.94
N TYR A 356 1.81 18.67 -14.89
CA TYR A 356 1.02 18.11 -15.98
C TYR A 356 -0.46 17.89 -15.62
N ALA A 357 -0.90 18.36 -14.47
CA ALA A 357 -2.29 18.33 -14.00
C ALA A 357 -3.00 16.97 -14.25
N ASN A 358 -2.54 15.90 -13.57
CA ASN A 358 -2.99 14.51 -13.73
C ASN A 358 -4.48 14.25 -13.44
N ASN A 359 -5.26 15.30 -13.32
CA ASN A 359 -6.70 15.29 -13.11
C ASN A 359 -7.48 15.96 -14.26
N ARG A 360 -6.84 16.31 -15.39
CA ARG A 360 -7.44 17.06 -16.50
C ARG A 360 -7.35 16.31 -17.82
N PHE A 361 -8.49 16.10 -18.47
CA PHE A 361 -8.60 15.35 -19.73
C PHE A 361 -9.57 16.04 -20.69
N GLY A 362 -9.15 16.27 -21.91
CA GLY A 362 -10.00 16.85 -22.94
C GLY A 362 -10.62 15.79 -23.86
N LEU A 363 -11.86 16.02 -24.27
CA LEU A 363 -12.56 15.22 -25.26
C LEU A 363 -11.93 15.46 -26.64
N ALA A 364 -11.28 14.42 -27.19
CA ALA A 364 -10.62 14.51 -28.49
C ALA A 364 -11.58 14.19 -29.64
N GLU A 365 -12.43 13.18 -29.46
CA GLU A 365 -13.40 12.71 -30.44
C GLU A 365 -14.64 12.14 -29.72
N SER A 366 -15.84 12.33 -30.30
CA SER A 366 -17.09 11.79 -29.76
C SER A 366 -18.08 11.43 -30.86
N LEU A 367 -18.72 10.26 -30.71
CA LEU A 367 -19.84 9.81 -31.53
C LEU A 367 -21.19 10.04 -30.84
N VAL A 368 -21.19 10.51 -29.59
CA VAL A 368 -22.39 10.68 -28.74
C VAL A 368 -22.64 12.15 -28.34
N GLY A 369 -21.98 13.09 -29.02
CA GLY A 369 -22.12 14.51 -28.78
C GLY A 369 -20.99 15.10 -27.90
N GLU A 370 -21.05 16.40 -27.68
CA GLU A 370 -20.13 17.14 -26.83
C GLU A 370 -20.48 16.94 -25.35
N ASP A 371 -19.47 16.99 -24.46
CA ASP A 371 -19.73 17.01 -23.03
C ASP A 371 -20.24 18.40 -22.62
N LEU A 372 -21.17 18.41 -21.68
CA LEU A 372 -21.77 19.64 -21.16
C LEU A 372 -21.45 19.87 -19.69
N LEU A 373 -21.25 18.79 -18.93
CA LEU A 373 -20.99 18.84 -17.49
C LEU A 373 -19.50 18.79 -17.19
N HIS A 374 -18.71 18.11 -18.03
CA HIS A 374 -17.25 17.91 -17.85
C HIS A 374 -16.86 17.28 -16.52
N GLU A 375 -17.72 16.42 -15.96
CA GLU A 375 -17.52 15.78 -14.67
C GLU A 375 -17.09 14.31 -14.76
N ASP A 376 -17.38 13.65 -15.92
CA ASP A 376 -17.21 12.22 -16.09
C ASP A 376 -16.84 11.85 -17.54
N PHE A 377 -15.96 10.87 -17.74
CA PHE A 377 -15.67 10.28 -19.06
C PHE A 377 -16.90 9.59 -19.68
N LEU A 378 -17.85 9.14 -18.87
CA LEU A 378 -19.04 8.40 -19.31
C LEU A 378 -20.23 9.29 -19.61
N GLU A 379 -20.07 10.62 -19.56
CA GLU A 379 -21.12 11.56 -19.95
C GLU A 379 -21.64 11.24 -21.37
N ASN A 380 -22.97 11.27 -21.57
CA ASN A 380 -23.66 10.89 -22.81
C ASN A 380 -23.51 9.41 -23.26
N ILE A 381 -22.87 8.54 -22.50
CA ILE A 381 -22.87 7.08 -22.76
C ILE A 381 -24.17 6.51 -22.22
N PRO A 382 -25.01 5.81 -23.05
CA PRO A 382 -26.22 5.16 -22.57
C PRO A 382 -25.90 4.12 -21.48
N LEU A 383 -26.70 4.07 -20.42
CA LEU A 383 -26.48 3.14 -19.29
C LEU A 383 -26.52 1.68 -19.71
N GLU A 384 -27.34 1.34 -20.74
CA GLU A 384 -27.46 0.00 -21.32
C GLU A 384 -26.18 -0.48 -22.04
N ASP A 385 -25.30 0.43 -22.43
CA ASP A 385 -24.01 0.11 -23.06
C ASP A 385 -22.90 -0.12 -22.05
N LEU A 386 -23.10 0.35 -20.81
CA LEU A 386 -22.15 0.16 -19.72
C LEU A 386 -22.27 -1.24 -19.13
N THR A 387 -21.16 -1.73 -18.61
CA THR A 387 -21.15 -3.00 -17.88
C THR A 387 -21.95 -2.88 -16.58
N ALA A 388 -22.63 -3.96 -16.18
CA ALA A 388 -23.28 -3.99 -14.88
C ALA A 388 -22.27 -3.78 -13.77
N ALA A 389 -22.61 -2.98 -12.76
CA ALA A 389 -21.78 -2.82 -11.58
C ALA A 389 -21.54 -4.20 -10.94
N LYS A 390 -20.28 -4.54 -10.72
CA LYS A 390 -19.91 -5.77 -10.03
C LYS A 390 -19.73 -5.43 -8.55
N GLU A 391 -20.57 -6.00 -7.70
CA GLU A 391 -20.25 -6.04 -6.27
C GLU A 391 -19.06 -6.99 -6.09
N GLU A 392 -17.85 -6.43 -6.04
CA GLU A 392 -16.71 -7.17 -5.52
C GLU A 392 -16.83 -7.18 -4.00
N THR A 393 -17.22 -8.31 -3.45
CA THR A 393 -17.05 -8.58 -2.04
C THR A 393 -15.57 -8.85 -1.82
N GLU A 394 -14.80 -7.84 -1.39
CA GLU A 394 -13.53 -8.13 -0.74
C GLU A 394 -13.86 -9.03 0.46
N ALA A 395 -13.06 -10.08 0.65
CA ALA A 395 -13.19 -10.86 1.86
C ALA A 395 -13.02 -9.90 3.04
N PRO A 396 -13.93 -9.93 4.02
CA PRO A 396 -13.87 -8.97 5.13
C PRO A 396 -12.50 -9.05 5.81
N ALA A 397 -11.87 -7.90 6.00
CA ALA A 397 -10.67 -7.82 6.83
C ALA A 397 -11.01 -8.34 8.23
N TRP A 398 -10.01 -8.92 8.91
CA TRP A 398 -10.20 -9.33 10.30
C TRP A 398 -10.71 -8.16 11.14
N SER A 399 -11.67 -8.45 11.98
CA SER A 399 -12.26 -7.52 12.93
C SER A 399 -12.16 -8.08 14.35
N TYR A 400 -11.89 -7.24 15.33
CA TYR A 400 -11.93 -7.65 16.74
C TYR A 400 -13.32 -8.18 17.15
N LEU A 401 -14.36 -7.80 16.41
CA LEU A 401 -15.73 -8.31 16.61
C LEU A 401 -15.87 -9.80 16.25
N ASP A 402 -14.93 -10.36 15.51
CA ASP A 402 -14.89 -11.78 15.14
C ASP A 402 -14.26 -12.69 16.23
N ILE A 403 -13.80 -12.08 17.34
CA ILE A 403 -13.24 -12.84 18.47
C ILE A 403 -14.37 -13.58 19.20
N PRO A 404 -14.37 -14.94 19.25
CA PRO A 404 -15.48 -15.70 19.81
C PRO A 404 -15.74 -15.44 21.31
N GLU A 405 -14.66 -15.09 22.05
CA GLU A 405 -14.71 -14.83 23.50
C GLU A 405 -15.07 -13.39 23.84
N LEU A 406 -15.29 -12.52 22.84
CA LEU A 406 -15.58 -11.12 23.07
C LEU A 406 -16.91 -10.97 23.83
N PRO A 407 -16.92 -10.31 25.02
CA PRO A 407 -18.15 -10.01 25.74
C PRO A 407 -19.06 -9.08 24.95
N ALA A 408 -20.34 -9.05 25.33
CA ALA A 408 -21.27 -8.08 24.76
C ALA A 408 -20.84 -6.63 25.08
N LEU A 409 -20.77 -5.82 24.05
CA LEU A 409 -20.43 -4.41 24.17
C LEU A 409 -21.71 -3.56 24.28
N ASN A 410 -21.64 -2.46 25.02
CA ASN A 410 -22.71 -1.47 25.11
C ASN A 410 -22.84 -0.66 23.79
N ALA A 411 -23.81 0.25 23.74
CA ALA A 411 -24.11 1.05 22.55
C ALA A 411 -22.95 1.96 22.10
N LYS A 412 -22.00 2.28 22.99
CA LYS A 412 -20.78 3.05 22.67
C LYS A 412 -19.61 2.16 22.27
N GLY A 413 -19.75 0.82 22.33
CA GLY A 413 -18.71 -0.14 21.97
C GLY A 413 -17.70 -0.44 23.08
N TYR A 414 -18.05 -0.19 24.35
CA TYR A 414 -17.27 -0.52 25.55
C TYR A 414 -17.94 -1.62 26.38
N LEU A 415 -17.27 -2.12 27.41
CA LEU A 415 -17.89 -2.99 28.41
C LEU A 415 -18.70 -2.16 29.42
N ASP A 416 -19.73 -2.76 30.00
CA ASP A 416 -20.47 -2.14 31.12
C ASP A 416 -19.69 -2.25 32.44
N GLU A 417 -18.85 -3.29 32.59
CA GLU A 417 -17.95 -3.50 33.74
C GLU A 417 -16.75 -4.38 33.41
N GLY A 418 -15.64 -4.23 34.14
CA GLY A 418 -14.45 -5.05 34.00
C GLY A 418 -13.57 -4.69 32.81
N GLU A 419 -12.75 -5.63 32.40
CA GLU A 419 -11.83 -5.50 31.28
C GLU A 419 -11.77 -6.80 30.46
N PHE A 420 -11.57 -6.67 29.15
CA PHE A 420 -11.32 -7.76 28.23
C PHE A 420 -9.93 -7.58 27.61
N ILE A 421 -9.09 -8.61 27.70
CA ILE A 421 -7.75 -8.63 27.14
C ILE A 421 -7.62 -9.89 26.28
N TRP A 422 -7.20 -9.69 25.05
CA TRP A 422 -7.01 -10.80 24.11
C TRP A 422 -5.80 -10.53 23.22
N SER A 423 -5.12 -11.62 22.79
CA SER A 423 -4.04 -11.53 21.82
C SER A 423 -3.90 -12.78 21.00
N ASP A 424 -3.39 -12.61 19.79
CA ASP A 424 -2.84 -13.63 18.91
C ASP A 424 -1.51 -13.11 18.36
N ASP A 425 -0.40 -13.48 19.02
CA ASP A 425 0.94 -13.00 18.64
C ASP A 425 1.39 -13.55 17.29
N ALA A 426 0.93 -14.76 16.93
CA ALA A 426 1.25 -15.35 15.63
C ALA A 426 0.73 -14.49 14.48
N ARG A 427 -0.52 -14.00 14.59
CA ARG A 427 -1.14 -13.08 13.63
C ARG A 427 -0.79 -11.63 13.89
N GLY A 428 -0.39 -11.30 15.13
CA GLY A 428 -0.07 -9.94 15.54
C GLY A 428 -1.30 -9.09 15.82
N HIS A 429 -2.35 -9.71 16.38
CA HIS A 429 -3.58 -9.04 16.79
C HIS A 429 -3.67 -8.96 18.31
N TYR A 430 -3.97 -7.77 18.83
CA TYR A 430 -4.06 -7.54 20.28
C TYR A 430 -5.24 -6.62 20.54
N VAL A 431 -6.05 -6.94 21.53
CA VAL A 431 -7.27 -6.20 21.88
C VAL A 431 -7.35 -5.97 23.39
N PHE A 432 -7.70 -4.77 23.75
CA PHE A 432 -8.12 -4.39 25.11
C PHE A 432 -9.40 -3.59 25.04
N ILE A 433 -10.36 -3.92 25.88
CA ILE A 433 -11.60 -3.16 26.03
C ILE A 433 -11.95 -3.14 27.51
N ASP A 434 -12.24 -1.96 28.03
CA ASP A 434 -12.81 -1.76 29.36
C ASP A 434 -14.08 -0.86 29.29
N THR A 435 -14.39 -0.16 30.35
CA THR A 435 -15.61 0.68 30.45
C THR A 435 -15.47 2.03 29.73
N GLY A 436 -14.29 2.44 29.28
CA GLY A 436 -14.03 3.74 28.67
C GLY A 436 -12.93 3.77 27.63
N VAL A 437 -12.18 2.69 27.51
CA VAL A 437 -11.08 2.55 26.52
C VAL A 437 -11.30 1.32 25.68
N LYS A 438 -11.14 1.47 24.38
CA LYS A 438 -11.01 0.35 23.43
C LYS A 438 -9.76 0.53 22.63
N LEU A 439 -8.98 -0.54 22.50
CA LEU A 439 -7.69 -0.57 21.84
C LEU A 439 -7.60 -1.81 20.95
N VAL A 440 -7.26 -1.63 19.70
CA VAL A 440 -7.02 -2.70 18.73
C VAL A 440 -5.67 -2.48 18.06
N ILE A 441 -4.73 -3.42 18.25
CA ILE A 441 -3.41 -3.38 17.61
C ILE A 441 -3.36 -4.47 16.56
N GLN A 442 -2.93 -4.12 15.36
CA GLN A 442 -2.68 -5.05 14.27
C GLN A 442 -1.23 -4.92 13.77
N ARG A 443 -0.50 -6.02 13.75
CA ARG A 443 0.76 -6.11 13.01
C ARG A 443 0.44 -6.40 11.55
N LYS A 444 0.66 -5.43 10.71
CA LYS A 444 0.44 -5.53 9.26
C LYS A 444 1.75 -5.77 8.52
N PHE A 445 1.67 -6.46 7.40
CA PHE A 445 2.82 -6.79 6.57
C PHE A 445 2.48 -6.66 5.09
N ASP A 446 3.34 -5.99 4.32
CA ASP A 446 3.28 -5.98 2.87
C ASP A 446 4.54 -6.65 2.31
N GLY A 447 4.39 -7.86 1.78
CA GLY A 447 5.49 -8.64 1.24
C GLY A 447 6.10 -8.07 -0.03
N SER A 448 5.34 -7.28 -0.80
CA SER A 448 5.80 -6.64 -2.03
C SER A 448 6.63 -5.38 -1.77
N LEU A 449 6.51 -4.76 -0.59
CA LEU A 449 7.27 -3.58 -0.15
C LEU A 449 8.35 -3.87 0.90
N PRO A 450 8.66 -5.09 1.31
CA PRO A 450 9.23 -5.56 2.58
C PRO A 450 9.02 -4.56 3.72
N LEU A 451 7.78 -4.47 4.18
CA LEU A 451 7.36 -3.54 5.21
C LEU A 451 6.50 -4.24 6.26
N THR A 452 6.90 -4.12 7.52
CA THR A 452 6.10 -4.50 8.70
C THR A 452 5.81 -3.24 9.51
N TRP A 453 4.54 -3.05 9.87
CA TRP A 453 4.15 -1.97 10.78
C TRP A 453 3.09 -2.45 11.77
N PHE A 454 2.95 -1.72 12.84
CA PHE A 454 1.88 -1.87 13.81
C PHE A 454 0.96 -0.67 13.66
N GLU A 455 -0.31 -0.94 13.52
CA GLU A 455 -1.38 0.04 13.51
C GLU A 455 -2.22 -0.20 14.75
N THR A 456 -2.31 0.82 15.57
CA THR A 456 -3.07 0.79 16.81
C THR A 456 -4.19 1.79 16.72
N GLU A 457 -5.43 1.31 16.68
CA GLU A 457 -6.60 2.15 16.83
C GLU A 457 -7.00 2.25 18.30
N ILE A 458 -7.31 3.47 18.74
CA ILE A 458 -7.59 3.81 20.13
C ILE A 458 -8.88 4.63 20.21
N TRP A 459 -9.85 4.15 20.96
CA TRP A 459 -11.08 4.90 21.26
C TRP A 459 -11.16 5.19 22.74
N CYS A 460 -11.50 6.44 23.07
CA CYS A 460 -11.65 6.94 24.43
C CYS A 460 -13.06 7.44 24.66
N ASP A 461 -13.74 7.00 25.71
CA ASP A 461 -14.99 7.64 26.16
C ASP A 461 -14.66 8.95 26.88
N LEU A 462 -14.73 10.06 26.16
CA LEU A 462 -14.44 11.39 26.67
C LEU A 462 -15.43 11.82 27.78
N GLU A 463 -16.67 11.33 27.75
CA GLU A 463 -17.66 11.59 28.77
C GLU A 463 -17.32 10.87 30.08
N ALA A 464 -16.69 9.68 29.99
CA ALA A 464 -16.14 8.99 31.17
C ALA A 464 -14.83 9.61 31.68
N GLY A 465 -14.27 10.60 30.95
CA GLY A 465 -13.03 11.28 31.33
C GLY A 465 -11.76 10.57 30.84
N GLU A 466 -11.88 9.56 29.97
CA GLU A 466 -10.72 8.85 29.45
C GLU A 466 -9.98 9.71 28.41
N ARG A 467 -8.65 9.74 28.52
CA ARG A 467 -7.75 10.52 27.67
C ARG A 467 -6.38 9.88 27.57
N MET A 468 -5.66 10.17 26.49
CA MET A 468 -4.24 9.85 26.37
C MET A 468 -3.46 10.52 27.53
N LYS A 469 -2.43 9.82 28.02
CA LYS A 469 -1.61 10.27 29.18
C LYS A 469 -0.13 10.27 28.80
N ASN A 470 0.60 11.30 29.23
CA ASN A 470 2.06 11.30 29.18
C ASN A 470 2.58 11.01 30.60
N LEU A 471 3.29 9.91 30.76
CA LEU A 471 3.68 9.41 32.07
C LEU A 471 5.19 9.15 32.15
N GLU A 472 5.81 9.66 33.20
CA GLU A 472 7.20 9.44 33.55
C GLU A 472 7.34 8.30 34.56
N TYR A 473 8.50 7.61 34.48
CA TYR A 473 8.85 6.58 35.48
C TYR A 473 9.15 7.16 36.83
N THR A 474 9.82 8.32 36.88
CA THR A 474 10.15 9.07 38.09
C THR A 474 9.81 10.53 37.88
N PRO A 475 8.54 10.97 38.18
CA PRO A 475 8.08 12.32 37.90
C PRO A 475 8.97 13.45 38.40
N GLU A 476 9.60 13.29 39.59
CA GLU A 476 10.53 14.27 40.14
C GLU A 476 11.85 14.43 39.36
N LYS A 477 12.09 13.56 38.36
CA LYS A 477 13.25 13.55 37.46
C LYS A 477 12.85 13.43 36.02
N ALA A 478 11.70 13.94 35.66
CA ALA A 478 11.06 13.75 34.37
C ALA A 478 11.93 14.04 33.13
N VAL A 479 13.02 14.79 33.30
CA VAL A 479 13.91 15.20 32.20
C VAL A 479 15.37 14.91 32.54
N GLY A 480 16.10 14.45 31.52
CA GLY A 480 17.55 14.25 31.56
C GLY A 480 17.99 12.80 31.81
N LYS A 481 19.29 12.56 31.83
CA LYS A 481 19.89 11.20 31.84
C LYS A 481 19.43 10.29 32.98
N LYS A 482 19.08 10.86 34.12
CA LYS A 482 18.71 10.10 35.31
C LYS A 482 17.26 9.67 35.35
N SER A 483 16.43 10.23 34.46
CA SER A 483 15.02 9.86 34.30
C SER A 483 14.79 8.78 33.25
N ARG A 484 15.80 8.39 32.46
CA ARG A 484 15.68 7.40 31.42
C ARG A 484 15.42 6.01 31.97
N VAL A 485 14.50 5.34 31.32
CA VAL A 485 14.14 3.96 31.58
C VAL A 485 13.68 3.30 30.29
N ASP A 486 13.75 1.99 30.23
CA ASP A 486 13.10 1.20 29.20
C ASP A 486 11.59 1.51 29.20
N ALA A 487 11.01 1.73 27.98
CA ALA A 487 9.62 2.16 27.85
C ALA A 487 8.63 1.10 28.37
N ALA A 488 8.92 -0.21 28.17
CA ALA A 488 8.09 -1.26 28.74
C ALA A 488 8.10 -1.28 30.27
N LYS A 489 9.27 -0.99 30.86
CA LYS A 489 9.38 -0.83 32.32
C LYS A 489 8.59 0.36 32.84
N ASN A 490 8.58 1.47 32.09
CA ASN A 490 7.74 2.63 32.41
C ASN A 490 6.24 2.28 32.34
N ALA A 491 5.83 1.60 31.27
CA ALA A 491 4.45 1.14 31.12
C ALA A 491 4.00 0.23 32.28
N ILE A 492 4.85 -0.73 32.69
CA ILE A 492 4.57 -1.60 33.84
C ILE A 492 4.42 -0.79 35.13
N ALA A 493 5.33 0.15 35.40
CA ALA A 493 5.28 0.96 36.62
C ALA A 493 4.02 1.83 36.73
N ASN A 494 3.50 2.29 35.59
CA ASN A 494 2.28 3.09 35.48
C ASN A 494 1.03 2.27 35.13
N LYS A 495 1.13 0.93 35.05
CA LYS A 495 0.06 -0.01 34.71
C LYS A 495 -0.63 0.30 33.37
N LEU A 496 0.12 0.87 32.40
CA LEU A 496 -0.39 1.22 31.10
C LEU A 496 -0.57 -0.02 30.22
N VAL A 497 -1.78 -0.23 29.70
CA VAL A 497 -2.10 -1.29 28.76
C VAL A 497 -1.42 -1.07 27.44
N PHE A 498 -1.56 0.13 26.87
CA PHE A 498 -0.84 0.60 25.70
C PHE A 498 0.14 1.70 26.05
N ALA A 499 1.32 1.64 25.48
CA ALA A 499 2.28 2.73 25.55
C ALA A 499 3.15 2.78 24.28
N CYS A 500 3.52 3.99 23.89
CA CYS A 500 4.48 4.29 22.83
C CYS A 500 5.41 5.43 23.24
N ASN A 501 6.51 5.60 22.48
CA ASN A 501 7.36 6.77 22.63
C ASN A 501 6.77 7.95 21.87
N MET A 502 7.05 9.16 22.32
CA MET A 502 6.67 10.38 21.61
C MET A 502 7.81 11.37 21.50
N ASP A 503 8.39 11.77 22.60
CA ASP A 503 9.31 12.90 22.75
C ASP A 503 10.64 12.76 22.00
N TYR A 504 11.26 13.88 21.70
CA TYR A 504 12.53 13.97 21.01
C TYR A 504 13.72 13.54 21.91
N TYR A 505 14.04 12.27 21.86
CA TYR A 505 15.08 11.64 22.68
C TYR A 505 16.40 12.39 22.70
N THR A 506 16.93 12.79 21.54
CA THR A 506 18.32 13.27 21.43
C THR A 506 18.59 14.52 22.28
N TYR A 507 17.66 15.47 22.29
CA TYR A 507 17.83 16.73 23.03
C TYR A 507 17.38 16.63 24.48
N ARG A 508 16.36 15.83 24.76
CA ARG A 508 15.88 15.62 26.13
C ARG A 508 16.89 14.87 26.96
N VAL A 509 17.70 13.99 26.34
CA VAL A 509 18.48 13.01 27.07
C VAL A 509 19.97 13.01 26.74
N GLY A 510 20.36 13.31 25.51
CA GLY A 510 21.64 12.91 24.95
C GLY A 510 22.68 14.00 24.76
N SER A 511 22.27 15.25 24.64
CA SER A 511 23.20 16.30 24.25
C SER A 511 24.09 16.73 25.41
N LYS A 512 25.38 16.88 25.12
CA LYS A 512 26.29 17.49 26.06
C LYS A 512 25.91 18.94 26.41
N ASN A 513 25.13 19.57 25.59
CA ASN A 513 24.70 20.96 25.68
C ASN A 513 23.32 21.14 26.30
N GLY A 514 22.55 20.04 26.54
CA GLY A 514 21.34 20.05 27.36
C GLY A 514 20.25 21.08 26.98
N HIS A 515 20.18 21.47 25.71
CA HIS A 515 19.17 22.44 25.28
C HIS A 515 17.84 21.74 25.12
N PRO A 516 16.85 22.06 25.93
CA PRO A 516 15.47 21.71 25.66
C PRO A 516 15.02 22.48 24.41
N VAL A 517 14.48 21.78 23.44
CA VAL A 517 14.03 22.37 22.17
C VAL A 517 12.58 22.02 21.89
N GLY A 518 11.88 22.92 21.18
CA GLY A 518 10.47 22.79 20.85
C GLY A 518 9.56 23.16 22.01
N VAL A 519 8.27 22.95 21.81
CA VAL A 519 7.25 23.09 22.86
C VAL A 519 6.97 21.71 23.44
N GLU A 520 6.99 21.61 24.77
CA GLU A 520 6.55 20.42 25.48
C GLU A 520 5.71 20.80 26.69
N ILE A 521 4.49 20.25 26.69
CA ILE A 521 3.52 20.44 27.79
C ILE A 521 3.11 19.06 28.27
N ARG A 522 3.12 18.89 29.62
CA ARG A 522 2.66 17.68 30.30
C ARG A 522 1.69 18.09 31.38
N ASP A 523 0.50 17.51 31.36
CA ASP A 523 -0.56 17.78 32.33
C ASP A 523 -0.76 19.30 32.64
N LYS A 524 -0.82 20.11 31.54
CA LYS A 524 -0.96 21.58 31.58
C LYS A 524 0.25 22.35 32.16
N GLU A 525 1.40 21.71 32.33
CA GLU A 525 2.63 22.37 32.72
C GLU A 525 3.60 22.48 31.53
N ILE A 526 4.12 23.69 31.27
CA ILE A 526 5.11 23.93 30.22
C ILE A 526 6.47 23.46 30.74
N TYR A 527 7.02 22.40 30.13
CA TYR A 527 8.35 21.91 30.40
C TYR A 527 9.40 22.64 29.55
N PHE A 528 9.06 22.89 28.28
CA PHE A 528 9.90 23.60 27.33
C PHE A 528 9.06 24.49 26.42
N ASP A 529 9.61 25.64 26.02
CA ASP A 529 9.10 26.53 24.96
C ASP A 529 10.28 27.20 24.28
N ASP A 530 11.14 26.40 23.62
CA ASP A 530 12.31 26.87 22.88
C ASP A 530 12.17 26.45 21.41
N ARG A 531 11.58 27.33 20.61
CA ARG A 531 11.13 27.09 19.25
C ARG A 531 12.17 27.47 18.22
N TYR A 532 12.23 26.75 17.10
CA TYR A 532 13.10 26.99 15.97
C TYR A 532 12.33 27.09 14.66
N ASP A 533 12.70 28.04 13.81
CA ASP A 533 12.32 28.01 12.41
C ASP A 533 13.25 27.02 11.67
N TYR A 534 12.69 25.89 11.22
CA TYR A 534 13.42 24.90 10.46
C TYR A 534 14.00 25.46 9.16
N LEU A 535 13.28 26.34 8.46
CA LEU A 535 13.72 26.93 7.17
C LEU A 535 14.93 27.83 7.36
N GLU A 536 15.01 28.52 8.48
CA GLU A 536 16.15 29.38 8.82
C GLU A 536 17.34 28.57 9.33
N THR A 537 17.11 27.67 10.26
CA THR A 537 18.18 26.93 10.93
C THR A 537 18.55 25.64 10.23
N LYS A 538 17.65 25.09 9.39
CA LYS A 538 17.72 23.75 8.77
C LYS A 538 18.00 22.64 9.78
N PHE A 539 17.51 22.85 10.98
CA PHE A 539 17.62 21.89 12.07
C PHE A 539 16.68 20.71 11.81
N PHE A 540 17.10 19.50 12.14
CA PHE A 540 16.25 18.32 12.05
C PHE A 540 16.18 17.66 13.45
N PRO A 541 15.01 17.29 13.92
CA PRO A 541 13.67 17.38 13.31
C PRO A 541 13.16 18.82 13.21
N ASN A 542 12.03 19.02 12.49
CA ASN A 542 11.42 20.34 12.29
C ASN A 542 10.95 21.00 13.58
N LEU A 543 10.71 20.22 14.65
CA LEU A 543 10.08 20.59 15.91
C LEU A 543 8.63 21.05 15.74
N ASP A 544 7.97 20.56 14.70
CA ASP A 544 6.52 20.66 14.56
C ASP A 544 5.85 19.95 15.73
N THR A 545 4.67 20.37 16.08
CA THR A 545 4.00 19.96 17.31
C THR A 545 2.77 19.12 17.06
N LEU A 546 2.50 18.22 18.00
CA LEU A 546 1.26 17.48 18.16
C LEU A 546 0.65 17.87 19.52
N ALA A 547 -0.49 18.53 19.52
CA ALA A 547 -1.16 19.04 20.71
C ALA A 547 -2.48 18.31 20.98
N PHE A 548 -2.72 17.92 22.23
CA PHE A 548 -3.91 17.22 22.70
C PHE A 548 -4.76 18.14 23.57
N TYR A 549 -6.07 18.18 23.31
CA TYR A 549 -7.02 19.03 24.00
C TYR A 549 -8.02 18.23 24.85
N GLU A 550 -8.63 18.88 25.83
CA GLU A 550 -9.54 18.21 26.77
C GLU A 550 -10.82 17.67 26.12
N ASP A 551 -11.23 18.22 24.99
CA ASP A 551 -12.38 17.75 24.21
C ASP A 551 -12.06 16.53 23.33
N GLY A 552 -10.84 15.98 23.45
CA GLY A 552 -10.38 14.83 22.67
C GLY A 552 -9.85 15.19 21.30
N SER A 553 -9.88 16.46 20.90
CA SER A 553 -9.27 16.88 19.64
C SER A 553 -7.73 16.87 19.72
N VAL A 554 -7.11 16.76 18.55
CA VAL A 554 -5.66 16.83 18.36
C VAL A 554 -5.39 17.77 17.20
N ASP A 555 -4.46 18.71 17.39
CA ASP A 555 -3.99 19.62 16.35
C ASP A 555 -2.49 19.43 16.07
N VAL A 556 -2.09 19.72 14.84
CA VAL A 556 -0.68 19.80 14.45
C VAL A 556 -0.31 21.21 14.01
N HIS A 557 0.88 21.67 14.39
CA HIS A 557 1.36 22.99 14.03
C HIS A 557 2.84 22.97 13.66
N ALA A 558 3.24 23.89 12.76
CA ALA A 558 4.65 24.14 12.52
C ALA A 558 5.29 24.77 13.77
N SER A 559 6.59 24.56 13.97
CA SER A 559 7.29 24.86 15.23
C SER A 559 7.18 26.31 15.70
N MET A 560 6.92 27.25 14.79
CA MET A 560 6.85 28.70 15.10
C MET A 560 5.42 29.22 15.20
N GLU A 561 4.40 28.42 14.96
CA GLU A 561 3.01 28.90 14.92
C GLU A 561 2.48 29.28 16.30
N LEU A 562 2.72 28.47 17.32
CA LEU A 562 2.19 28.69 18.67
C LEU A 562 3.28 28.56 19.74
N SER A 563 3.18 29.39 20.78
CA SER A 563 3.98 29.27 22.00
C SER A 563 3.34 28.30 23.00
N GLY A 564 4.10 27.84 23.98
CA GLY A 564 3.60 27.01 25.06
C GLY A 564 2.40 27.63 25.77
N GLN A 565 2.42 28.96 26.00
CA GLN A 565 1.31 29.67 26.62
C GLN A 565 0.06 29.70 25.72
N GLU A 566 0.22 29.92 24.40
CA GLU A 566 -0.91 29.91 23.46
C GLU A 566 -1.58 28.54 23.38
N TYR A 567 -0.82 27.45 23.50
CA TYR A 567 -1.38 26.10 23.61
C TYR A 567 -2.23 25.94 24.88
N LEU A 568 -1.72 26.39 26.02
CA LEU A 568 -2.48 26.35 27.29
C LEU A 568 -3.75 27.21 27.24
N ASP A 569 -3.66 28.40 26.64
CA ASP A 569 -4.80 29.30 26.48
C ASP A 569 -5.89 28.71 25.58
N ARG A 570 -5.52 27.81 24.65
CA ARG A 570 -6.45 27.03 23.81
C ARG A 570 -6.98 25.77 24.49
N GLY A 571 -6.50 25.44 25.69
CA GLY A 571 -6.93 24.28 26.46
C GLY A 571 -6.13 23.01 26.20
N ALA A 572 -4.95 23.09 25.58
CA ALA A 572 -4.08 21.95 25.45
C ALA A 572 -3.59 21.46 26.81
N TYR A 573 -3.67 20.17 27.06
CA TYR A 573 -3.13 19.57 28.29
C TYR A 573 -1.80 18.84 28.06
N MET A 574 -1.50 18.51 26.79
CA MET A 574 -0.30 17.78 26.42
C MET A 574 0.15 18.21 25.01
N VAL A 575 1.44 18.51 24.85
CA VAL A 575 2.05 18.88 23.57
C VAL A 575 3.41 18.22 23.44
N PHE A 576 3.69 17.64 22.28
CA PHE A 576 4.97 17.07 21.90
C PHE A 576 5.57 17.82 20.71
N SER A 577 6.88 17.86 20.61
CA SER A 577 7.59 18.43 19.46
C SER A 577 8.56 17.42 18.85
N PHE A 578 8.33 17.11 17.55
CA PHE A 578 9.28 16.36 16.74
C PHE A 578 9.13 16.74 15.26
N GLY A 579 8.16 16.18 14.56
CA GLY A 579 7.81 16.53 13.19
C GLY A 579 8.72 15.93 12.10
N PRO A 580 8.35 16.19 10.84
CA PRO A 580 7.31 17.14 10.43
C PRO A 580 5.90 16.67 10.78
N TYR A 581 4.93 17.60 10.84
CA TYR A 581 3.55 17.17 10.76
C TYR A 581 3.29 16.57 9.38
N LEU A 582 2.49 15.50 9.36
CA LEU A 582 2.28 14.67 8.18
C LEU A 582 0.97 15.01 7.48
N ILE A 583 -0.10 15.17 8.26
CA ILE A 583 -1.45 15.46 7.83
C ILE A 583 -2.01 16.58 8.70
N ARG A 584 -2.66 17.56 8.08
CA ARG A 584 -3.41 18.62 8.74
C ARG A 584 -4.73 18.86 8.01
N GLU A 585 -5.84 18.84 8.71
CA GLU A 585 -7.18 18.97 8.11
C GLU A 585 -7.42 17.97 6.96
N GLY A 586 -6.95 16.73 7.12
CA GLY A 586 -7.06 15.66 6.13
C GLY A 586 -6.11 15.77 4.92
N LYS A 587 -5.25 16.80 4.87
CA LYS A 587 -4.34 17.03 3.74
C LYS A 587 -2.89 16.71 4.11
N LEU A 588 -2.19 16.04 3.20
CA LEU A 588 -0.75 15.82 3.33
C LEU A 588 -0.01 17.16 3.36
N SER A 589 0.97 17.31 4.26
CA SER A 589 1.78 18.52 4.35
C SER A 589 2.66 18.72 3.13
N ASP A 590 2.93 19.98 2.75
CA ASP A 590 3.82 20.32 1.63
C ASP A 590 5.23 19.76 1.85
N TRP A 591 5.70 19.71 3.10
CA TRP A 591 7.00 19.14 3.43
C TRP A 591 7.09 17.66 3.08
N VAL A 592 6.04 16.89 3.36
CA VAL A 592 5.96 15.46 3.03
C VAL A 592 5.90 15.24 1.53
N GLN A 593 5.22 16.11 0.81
CA GLN A 593 5.04 16.03 -0.63
C GLN A 593 6.29 16.45 -1.40
N ASP A 594 7.25 17.13 -0.77
CA ASP A 594 8.52 17.52 -1.39
C ASP A 594 9.44 16.29 -1.60
N PRO A 595 9.68 15.87 -2.85
CA PRO A 595 10.47 14.67 -3.14
C PRO A 595 11.94 14.81 -2.76
N THR A 596 12.42 15.99 -2.43
CA THR A 596 13.79 16.22 -1.96
C THR A 596 13.95 15.95 -0.47
N LYS A 597 12.83 15.83 0.27
CA LYS A 597 12.83 15.63 1.72
C LYS A 597 12.83 14.14 2.10
N SER A 598 13.51 13.83 3.16
CA SER A 598 13.57 12.56 3.91
C SER A 598 13.19 11.27 3.16
N ARG A 599 13.97 10.92 2.11
CA ARG A 599 13.81 9.68 1.34
C ARG A 599 14.44 8.46 2.00
N ALA A 600 15.23 8.64 3.05
CA ALA A 600 15.86 7.53 3.75
C ALA A 600 14.80 6.69 4.46
N LYS A 601 14.77 5.40 4.16
CA LYS A 601 13.97 4.42 4.88
C LYS A 601 14.55 4.19 6.28
N ASN A 602 13.71 4.34 7.28
CA ASN A 602 14.04 4.15 8.68
C ASN A 602 12.87 3.52 9.43
N PRO A 603 13.10 2.92 10.61
CA PRO A 603 12.00 2.73 11.57
C PRO A 603 11.43 4.11 11.89
N ARG A 604 10.10 4.25 11.83
CA ARG A 604 9.41 5.52 12.07
C ARG A 604 8.18 5.31 12.91
N HIS A 605 7.76 6.39 13.53
CA HIS A 605 6.60 6.40 14.38
C HIS A 605 5.77 7.65 14.08
N ALA A 606 4.46 7.51 13.96
CA ALA A 606 3.53 8.61 13.82
C ALA A 606 2.33 8.39 14.72
N PHE A 607 1.78 9.49 15.22
CA PHE A 607 0.52 9.50 15.94
C PHE A 607 -0.43 10.48 15.26
N GLY A 608 -1.71 10.11 15.16
CA GLY A 608 -2.73 10.93 14.52
C GLY A 608 -4.12 10.74 15.13
N MET A 609 -5.04 11.57 14.67
CA MET A 609 -6.44 11.56 15.05
C MET A 609 -7.32 11.34 13.81
N ILE A 610 -8.33 10.49 13.93
CA ILE A 610 -9.40 10.34 12.94
C ILE A 610 -10.51 11.36 13.25
N GLU A 611 -10.99 11.32 14.48
CA GLU A 611 -11.96 12.26 15.07
C GLU A 611 -11.70 12.38 16.58
N PRO A 612 -12.25 13.39 17.27
CA PRO A 612 -12.04 13.56 18.70
C PRO A 612 -12.34 12.29 19.50
N GLY A 613 -11.36 11.83 20.28
CA GLY A 613 -11.45 10.58 21.05
C GLY A 613 -11.16 9.30 20.24
N HIS A 614 -10.90 9.39 18.94
CA HIS A 614 -10.50 8.27 18.11
C HIS A 614 -9.12 8.56 17.46
N TYR A 615 -8.11 7.80 17.87
CA TYR A 615 -6.72 8.04 17.50
C TYR A 615 -6.10 6.82 16.82
N VAL A 616 -5.01 7.07 16.11
CA VAL A 616 -4.20 6.02 15.46
C VAL A 616 -2.72 6.23 15.76
N ASP A 617 -2.07 5.17 16.23
CA ASP A 617 -0.63 5.06 16.34
C ASP A 617 -0.08 4.17 15.21
N ILE A 618 0.86 4.68 14.42
CA ILE A 618 1.52 3.94 13.34
C ILE A 618 3.00 3.78 13.65
N MET A 619 3.42 2.59 14.01
CA MET A 619 4.82 2.28 14.25
C MET A 619 5.37 1.33 13.18
N CYS A 620 6.29 1.83 12.35
CA CYS A 620 6.93 1.07 11.28
C CYS A 620 8.26 0.48 11.73
N GLU A 621 8.40 -0.84 11.66
CA GLU A 621 9.70 -1.50 11.82
C GLU A 621 10.64 -1.10 10.68
N GLY A 622 11.94 -1.21 10.90
CA GLY A 622 12.92 -0.96 9.84
C GLY A 622 14.31 -1.48 10.17
N ARG A 623 15.20 -1.47 9.18
CA ARG A 623 16.57 -2.00 9.28
C ARG A 623 16.62 -3.51 9.61
N LEU A 624 15.59 -4.24 9.20
CA LEU A 624 15.39 -5.68 9.45
C LEU A 624 15.45 -6.52 8.16
N GLY A 625 16.06 -5.98 7.09
CA GLY A 625 16.19 -6.66 5.81
C GLY A 625 14.84 -6.98 5.15
N SER A 626 14.64 -8.21 4.68
CA SER A 626 13.42 -8.63 3.99
C SER A 626 12.15 -8.63 4.87
N ARG A 627 12.29 -8.58 6.19
CA ARG A 627 11.15 -8.39 7.09
C ARG A 627 10.60 -6.97 7.02
N SER A 628 11.50 -5.99 7.13
CA SER A 628 11.13 -4.57 7.03
C SER A 628 12.36 -3.71 6.78
N GLU A 629 12.40 -3.01 5.66
CA GLU A 629 13.43 -2.03 5.36
C GLU A 629 13.21 -0.72 6.14
N GLY A 630 11.97 -0.46 6.56
CA GLY A 630 11.49 0.81 7.08
C GLY A 630 10.79 1.64 6.02
N VAL A 631 10.34 2.82 6.41
CA VAL A 631 9.60 3.74 5.55
C VAL A 631 10.30 5.07 5.38
N THR A 632 10.05 5.72 4.25
CA THR A 632 10.32 7.14 4.04
C THR A 632 9.26 7.98 4.75
N MET A 633 9.47 9.29 4.87
CA MET A 633 8.47 10.17 5.48
C MET A 633 7.15 10.22 4.68
N PRO A 634 7.18 10.33 3.34
CA PRO A 634 5.96 10.21 2.55
C PRO A 634 5.21 8.87 2.75
N GLN A 635 5.92 7.76 2.85
CA GLN A 635 5.28 6.45 3.12
C GLN A 635 4.59 6.41 4.48
N LEU A 636 5.21 6.98 5.52
CA LEU A 636 4.59 7.09 6.84
C LEU A 636 3.30 7.91 6.79
N ALA A 637 3.35 9.06 6.13
CA ALA A 637 2.18 9.93 5.98
C ALA A 637 1.02 9.25 5.22
N LEU A 638 1.34 8.42 4.21
CA LEU A 638 0.33 7.65 3.49
C LEU A 638 -0.30 6.56 4.34
N LEU A 639 0.46 5.90 5.22
CA LEU A 639 -0.11 4.96 6.18
C LEU A 639 -1.09 5.65 7.12
N CYS A 640 -0.74 6.85 7.63
CA CYS A 640 -1.66 7.66 8.42
C CYS A 640 -2.92 8.07 7.64
N GLN A 641 -2.75 8.45 6.37
CA GLN A 641 -3.89 8.81 5.51
C GLN A 641 -4.79 7.59 5.23
N GLN A 642 -4.22 6.42 4.99
CA GLN A 642 -4.97 5.17 4.79
C GLN A 642 -5.70 4.73 6.05
N ALA A 643 -5.15 5.01 7.23
CA ALA A 643 -5.82 4.79 8.51
C ALA A 643 -6.93 5.83 8.80
N GLY A 644 -7.11 6.83 7.93
CA GLY A 644 -8.17 7.83 8.05
C GLY A 644 -7.82 9.04 8.90
N CYS A 645 -6.55 9.27 9.21
CA CYS A 645 -6.14 10.42 10.03
C CYS A 645 -6.50 11.76 9.38
N THR A 646 -7.13 12.64 10.14
CA THR A 646 -7.36 14.06 9.80
C THR A 646 -6.20 14.94 10.28
N GLU A 647 -5.54 14.56 11.37
CA GLU A 647 -4.34 15.17 11.92
C GLU A 647 -3.30 14.07 12.18
N ALA A 648 -2.03 14.28 11.82
CA ALA A 648 -0.95 13.34 12.12
C ALA A 648 0.43 14.01 12.14
N CYS A 649 1.31 13.55 13.03
CA CYS A 649 2.67 14.04 13.19
C CYS A 649 3.68 12.89 13.28
N ASP A 650 4.87 13.05 12.66
CA ASP A 650 6.02 12.15 12.86
C ASP A 650 6.59 12.39 14.26
N MET A 651 6.86 11.31 14.97
CA MET A 651 7.44 11.30 16.31
C MET A 651 8.80 10.61 16.29
N ASP A 652 9.53 10.58 17.43
CA ASP A 652 10.91 10.07 17.42
C ASP A 652 10.99 8.62 16.98
N GLY A 653 11.64 8.42 15.85
CA GLY A 653 11.80 7.15 15.17
C GLY A 653 13.08 6.38 15.55
N GLY A 654 13.56 5.57 14.61
CA GLY A 654 14.79 4.81 14.75
C GLY A 654 14.72 3.75 15.84
N GLN A 655 15.67 3.78 16.79
CA GLN A 655 15.68 2.85 17.93
C GLN A 655 14.82 3.35 19.11
N THR A 656 14.21 4.52 18.99
CA THR A 656 13.27 5.02 19.99
C THR A 656 11.86 4.48 19.73
N ALA A 657 11.54 4.21 18.45
CA ALA A 657 10.21 3.75 18.03
C ALA A 657 9.82 2.41 18.69
N VAL A 658 8.85 2.46 19.58
CA VAL A 658 8.33 1.29 20.30
C VAL A 658 6.81 1.32 20.40
N VAL A 659 6.20 0.15 20.30
CA VAL A 659 4.81 -0.10 20.64
C VAL A 659 4.76 -1.17 21.73
N ILE A 660 4.04 -0.88 22.79
CA ILE A 660 3.99 -1.72 24.00
C ILE A 660 2.54 -2.07 24.30
N PHE A 661 2.30 -3.35 24.52
CA PHE A 661 1.01 -3.87 24.97
C PHE A 661 1.20 -4.73 26.23
N MET A 662 0.43 -4.46 27.26
CA MET A 662 0.48 -5.18 28.55
C MET A 662 1.89 -5.27 29.17
N GLY A 663 2.69 -4.21 28.96
CA GLY A 663 4.08 -4.13 29.47
C GLY A 663 5.11 -4.89 28.63
N LYS A 664 4.76 -5.39 27.44
CA LYS A 664 5.67 -6.06 26.50
C LYS A 664 5.81 -5.27 25.22
N GLN A 665 7.05 -5.06 24.77
CA GLN A 665 7.34 -4.46 23.46
C GLN A 665 6.99 -5.45 22.34
N LEU A 666 6.14 -5.05 21.41
CA LEU A 666 5.67 -5.88 20.30
C LEU A 666 6.61 -5.83 19.09
N ASN A 667 7.11 -4.66 18.75
CA ASN A 667 7.94 -4.45 17.57
C ASN A 667 9.39 -4.91 17.76
N LYS A 668 10.02 -5.28 16.65
CA LYS A 668 11.46 -5.61 16.59
C LYS A 668 12.30 -4.36 16.30
N ILE A 669 13.43 -4.25 16.97
CA ILE A 669 14.37 -3.15 16.76
C ILE A 669 15.46 -3.59 15.79
N GLY A 670 15.57 -2.85 14.68
CA GLY A 670 16.64 -3.07 13.70
C GLY A 670 18.00 -2.59 14.21
N LYS A 671 19.07 -3.18 13.66
CA LYS A 671 20.44 -2.89 14.08
C LYS A 671 20.86 -1.47 13.68
N TYR A 672 21.34 -0.71 14.65
CA TYR A 672 21.96 0.60 14.46
C TYR A 672 23.13 0.77 15.39
N ASP A 673 24.28 1.22 14.88
CA ASP A 673 25.53 1.36 15.65
C ASP A 673 25.87 0.13 16.52
N GLY A 674 25.66 -1.05 15.92
CA GLY A 674 25.94 -2.34 16.57
C GLY A 674 24.88 -2.82 17.58
N LYS A 675 23.88 -2.01 17.92
CA LYS A 675 22.85 -2.29 18.93
C LYS A 675 21.52 -2.67 18.28
N THR A 676 20.76 -3.55 18.94
CA THR A 676 19.42 -4.01 18.54
C THR A 676 18.37 -3.78 19.64
N ALA A 677 18.72 -3.05 20.70
CA ALA A 677 17.81 -2.71 21.79
C ALA A 677 17.15 -1.34 21.54
N ALA A 678 15.93 -1.18 22.03
CA ALA A 678 15.29 0.11 22.11
C ALA A 678 16.10 1.10 22.98
N ARG A 679 15.95 2.39 22.70
CA ARG A 679 16.51 3.43 23.56
C ARG A 679 15.64 3.58 24.81
N GLU A 680 16.29 3.87 25.93
CA GLU A 680 15.58 4.32 27.14
C GLU A 680 15.06 5.75 26.94
N THR A 681 13.80 6.02 27.28
CA THR A 681 13.14 7.32 27.17
C THR A 681 12.87 7.93 28.54
N CYS A 682 12.53 9.21 28.59
CA CYS A 682 12.17 9.90 29.82
C CYS A 682 10.71 9.71 30.18
N GLU A 683 9.88 9.48 29.18
CA GLU A 683 8.43 9.38 29.26
C GLU A 683 7.88 8.33 28.29
N VAL A 684 6.61 7.99 28.43
CA VAL A 684 5.81 7.28 27.46
C VAL A 684 4.44 7.95 27.36
N MET A 685 3.88 7.98 26.16
CA MET A 685 2.46 8.26 26.00
C MET A 685 1.70 6.92 26.02
N GLY A 686 0.54 6.89 26.65
CA GLY A 686 -0.25 5.67 26.73
C GLY A 686 -1.66 5.87 27.24
N ILE A 687 -2.40 4.75 27.26
CA ILE A 687 -3.80 4.71 27.71
C ILE A 687 -4.19 3.30 28.17
N GLY A 688 -5.32 3.24 28.85
CA GLY A 688 -5.80 2.02 29.51
C GLY A 688 -4.97 1.69 30.75
N ILE A 689 -5.64 1.40 31.84
CA ILE A 689 -5.00 1.04 33.12
C ILE A 689 -5.50 -0.34 33.52
N SER A 690 -4.56 -1.28 33.76
CA SER A 690 -4.88 -2.62 34.24
C SER A 690 -3.86 -3.11 35.26
N ASP A 691 -4.35 -3.79 36.29
CA ASP A 691 -3.52 -4.47 37.28
C ASP A 691 -2.80 -5.70 36.69
N GLN A 692 -3.20 -6.17 35.50
CA GLN A 692 -2.58 -7.30 34.81
C GLN A 692 -1.33 -6.93 34.00
N VAL A 693 -1.06 -5.62 33.82
CA VAL A 693 0.12 -5.16 33.07
C VAL A 693 1.41 -5.69 33.71
N GLY A 694 2.22 -6.35 32.89
CA GLY A 694 3.47 -6.98 33.29
C GLY A 694 3.35 -8.43 33.80
N SER A 695 2.15 -8.86 34.17
CA SER A 695 1.87 -10.25 34.57
C SER A 695 1.08 -11.06 33.54
N TRP A 696 0.34 -10.38 32.67
CA TRP A 696 -0.43 -11.02 31.59
C TRP A 696 0.50 -11.60 30.51
N GLU A 697 0.23 -12.82 30.07
CA GLU A 697 1.03 -13.47 29.03
C GLU A 697 0.37 -13.31 27.65
N ILE A 698 1.13 -12.80 26.70
CA ILE A 698 0.72 -12.72 25.28
C ILE A 698 0.60 -14.15 24.75
N GLN A 699 -0.53 -14.49 24.19
CA GLN A 699 -0.88 -15.82 23.66
C GLN A 699 -0.57 -15.91 22.16
#